data_4b31c6d1700eeeb093f711c40fca5301
#
_entry.id   4b31c6d1700eeeb093f711c40fca5301
#
_cell.length_a   1.000
_cell.length_b   1.000
_cell.length_c   1.000
_cell.angle_alpha   90.00
_cell.angle_beta   90.00
_cell.angle_gamma   90.00
#
_symmetry.space_group_name_H-M   'P 1'
#
loop_
_entity.id
_entity.type
_entity.pdbx_description
1 polymer ?
#
loop_
_entity_poly.entity_id
_entity_poly.type
_entity_poly.pdbx_seq_one_letter_code
_entity_poly.pdbx_strand_id
1 'polypeptide(L)'
;YDMQPRFSPDGKRLLFTSDRGGSDNLWTLLLDGSDPRPVSADKEHVINTGDWSPDGDYVVGRKRLTDQSSIGTVELWLYHRMGGNGVQVTKKSEIPDANDPTFSPDGRWIYFAARDRRYQYNRNVYEGIWQIRGYDRKTGNFRPLTDGYGGSARPRVAPDGKQIAFIRRDRSHTLLMTHDLATGREHVVMDGLDHDMQENFAWTGTYSGYAWMPDGKSLVISYGGKIHRVEAANGTAHDIPFTVHVEQAVTQALRFPQNIAPENVRIRMLSWPQVSPDGSTLLFSTLGRLYKQPWPKGSPVVLANQGPRSYSPAFSVDGKHIAYVSWSDVNAGEVWVMNAGGGNGRRVTSSPGQYANPAFSKDGKKVTFLRGSGATERGRDLDEELWLDLMWAPVSGGEPQYVVTLGNRGAARRMPRLSWTPDGTRIFYFEDKGSGDDERTVLASIRPDGTDRQEHFKIKHGEEIMVSPDGRWAAFTRDFQGYLTALPVLGRDPVELSGESGPLPAYRFAQEGADWITWTADGKAITWSEGPIVHRVTLADIQNSWDKEKDEAGQKTDPAFKAKTPEEKKKEPPTVHPDTTEVRLLVPRAHPTGVVAFRGARIITEKGDEVISQGTIVVQDDKILAIGPEGSVTIPAGARVIDAAGKTIMPGMVDVHAHLHYNSLDIIPEAISPYYANLAYGVTTVHDPSASNYTAFSQSEMVSAGVTEGPRVFSTGYILYGAESPGRAEIQSLDDAKRHIRRMKRLGAFTVKSYMQPRRDQRQWVLAAARDESIMVVPEGGGNLEMNMSMILDGHTGIEHALPVTPIYKDVVTLFAKSHTGYTPTLLVAYGGLSGEHWFYQHDDVWKNEKLLRFVPRGWLDARSRRRAVMATDDDWHHMDVAAGAKKVMEAGGHVQLGAHGQLQGLGAHWELWGLTQGGMTPAEALRAATIMGAEYIGLDKWIGSLEAGKLADFVVLDANPLEDIHNSNTVRYVVKNGEVWNGDNMDRIWPSPRTRPLFPWESQGQMLEPLNMMGH
;
A
#
# COMPACT_ATOMS: atom_id res chain seq x y z
N TYR A 1 12.51 22.55 -4.00
CA TYR A 1 12.71 22.70 -5.45
C TYR A 1 11.96 23.90 -6.02
N ASP A 2 12.44 24.40 -7.18
CA ASP A 2 11.83 25.48 -7.94
C ASP A 2 11.72 25.00 -9.40
N MET A 3 10.54 25.17 -10.02
CA MET A 3 10.28 24.65 -11.36
C MET A 3 9.31 25.51 -12.16
N GLN A 4 9.24 25.25 -13.48
CA GLN A 4 8.27 25.83 -14.41
C GLN A 4 8.28 27.37 -14.45
N PRO A 5 9.46 28.03 -14.67
CA PRO A 5 9.56 29.48 -14.68
C PRO A 5 8.79 30.09 -15.84
N ARG A 6 8.18 31.27 -15.58
CA ARG A 6 7.49 32.11 -16.58
C ARG A 6 7.79 33.58 -16.32
N PHE A 7 8.23 34.31 -17.35
CA PHE A 7 8.38 35.75 -17.23
C PHE A 7 7.01 36.43 -17.09
N SER A 8 6.94 37.46 -16.25
CA SER A 8 5.81 38.38 -16.24
C SER A 8 5.73 39.13 -17.58
N PRO A 9 4.53 39.59 -18.00
CA PRO A 9 4.37 40.32 -19.26
C PRO A 9 5.26 41.56 -19.41
N ASP A 10 5.60 42.23 -18.30
CA ASP A 10 6.49 43.37 -18.25
C ASP A 10 8.00 42.98 -18.18
N GLY A 11 8.31 41.69 -18.17
CA GLY A 11 9.67 41.18 -18.13
C GLY A 11 10.43 41.37 -16.82
N LYS A 12 9.78 41.85 -15.71
CA LYS A 12 10.49 42.18 -14.47
C LYS A 12 10.50 41.10 -13.41
N ARG A 13 9.58 40.16 -13.49
CA ARG A 13 9.46 39.11 -12.49
C ARG A 13 9.41 37.72 -13.16
N LEU A 14 9.82 36.69 -12.42
CA LEU A 14 9.60 35.30 -12.74
C LEU A 14 8.48 34.73 -11.85
N LEU A 15 7.50 34.11 -12.45
CA LEU A 15 6.56 33.19 -11.81
C LEU A 15 7.17 31.80 -11.83
N PHE A 16 7.03 31.02 -10.75
CA PHE A 16 7.51 29.63 -10.68
C PHE A 16 6.73 28.86 -9.63
N THR A 17 6.79 27.55 -9.70
CA THR A 17 6.30 26.66 -8.66
C THR A 17 7.42 26.36 -7.68
N SER A 18 7.13 26.40 -6.36
CA SER A 18 8.11 26.12 -5.32
C SER A 18 7.49 25.49 -4.09
N ASP A 19 8.24 24.56 -3.46
CA ASP A 19 7.91 23.97 -2.17
C ASP A 19 8.51 24.71 -0.96
N ARG A 20 9.10 25.91 -1.16
CA ARG A 20 9.75 26.71 -0.11
C ARG A 20 8.83 27.11 1.04
N GLY A 21 7.51 27.12 0.82
CA GLY A 21 6.48 27.36 1.83
C GLY A 21 5.97 26.08 2.52
N GLY A 22 6.58 24.92 2.26
CA GLY A 22 6.20 23.59 2.77
C GLY A 22 5.51 22.74 1.73
N SER A 23 4.54 23.25 0.97
CA SER A 23 3.88 22.60 -0.16
C SER A 23 4.11 23.35 -1.46
N ASP A 24 3.89 22.68 -2.59
CA ASP A 24 3.95 23.33 -3.91
C ASP A 24 2.94 24.47 -3.99
N ASN A 25 3.46 25.66 -4.23
CA ASN A 25 2.69 26.87 -4.44
C ASN A 25 3.31 27.73 -5.56
N LEU A 26 2.52 28.66 -6.09
CA LEU A 26 2.98 29.63 -7.07
C LEU A 26 3.67 30.79 -6.35
N TRP A 27 4.85 31.14 -6.83
CA TRP A 27 5.70 32.20 -6.30
C TRP A 27 6.17 33.12 -7.41
N THR A 28 6.48 34.37 -7.06
CA THR A 28 7.17 35.30 -7.95
C THR A 28 8.42 35.87 -7.28
N LEU A 29 9.44 36.22 -8.09
CA LEU A 29 10.63 36.92 -7.63
C LEU A 29 11.11 37.88 -8.73
N LEU A 30 11.98 38.83 -8.39
CA LEU A 30 12.67 39.69 -9.36
C LEU A 30 13.74 38.87 -10.11
N LEU A 31 14.16 39.34 -11.29
CA LEU A 31 15.13 38.63 -12.13
C LEU A 31 16.51 38.47 -11.51
N ASP A 32 16.86 39.30 -10.53
CA ASP A 32 18.07 39.17 -9.73
C ASP A 32 17.97 38.16 -8.57
N GLY A 33 16.81 37.46 -8.45
CA GLY A 33 16.55 36.50 -7.39
C GLY A 33 15.99 37.09 -6.10
N SER A 34 15.88 38.44 -6.01
CA SER A 34 15.35 39.13 -4.82
C SER A 34 13.81 39.19 -4.79
N ASP A 35 13.26 39.59 -3.65
CA ASP A 35 11.83 39.84 -3.42
C ASP A 35 10.92 38.66 -3.75
N PRO A 36 11.16 37.42 -3.20
CA PRO A 36 10.28 36.31 -3.38
C PRO A 36 8.92 36.54 -2.70
N ARG A 37 7.82 36.40 -3.45
CA ARG A 37 6.44 36.60 -2.96
C ARG A 37 5.55 35.41 -3.33
N PRO A 38 4.77 34.88 -2.39
CA PRO A 38 3.77 33.86 -2.71
C PRO A 38 2.60 34.50 -3.49
N VAL A 39 2.16 33.85 -4.55
CA VAL A 39 0.91 34.12 -5.27
C VAL A 39 -0.21 33.23 -4.72
N SER A 40 0.12 32.03 -4.31
CA SER A 40 -0.77 31.11 -3.57
C SER A 40 -0.08 30.62 -2.29
N ALA A 41 -0.87 30.21 -1.28
CA ALA A 41 -0.37 29.79 0.03
C ALA A 41 -1.19 28.63 0.62
N ASP A 42 -1.56 27.68 -0.22
CA ASP A 42 -2.32 26.50 0.21
C ASP A 42 -1.39 25.52 0.96
N LYS A 43 -1.86 24.98 2.08
CA LYS A 43 -1.10 24.05 2.92
C LYS A 43 -1.56 22.58 2.77
N GLU A 44 -2.71 22.36 2.17
CA GLU A 44 -3.31 21.03 2.05
C GLU A 44 -3.27 20.50 0.62
N HIS A 45 -3.27 21.40 -0.36
CA HIS A 45 -3.29 21.07 -1.77
C HIS A 45 -2.01 21.53 -2.47
N VAL A 46 -1.70 20.89 -3.56
CA VAL A 46 -0.57 21.25 -4.43
C VAL A 46 -1.07 22.21 -5.51
N ILE A 47 -0.44 23.38 -5.61
CA ILE A 47 -0.72 24.38 -6.64
C ILE A 47 0.53 24.59 -7.49
N ASN A 48 0.45 24.28 -8.79
CA ASN A 48 1.58 24.34 -9.70
C ASN A 48 1.17 24.71 -11.14
N THR A 49 2.11 24.69 -12.07
CA THR A 49 1.91 24.92 -13.51
C THR A 49 1.20 26.24 -13.81
N GLY A 50 1.78 27.34 -13.32
CA GLY A 50 1.21 28.68 -13.48
C GLY A 50 1.52 29.33 -14.82
N ASP A 51 0.59 30.19 -15.29
CA ASP A 51 0.79 31.09 -16.42
C ASP A 51 0.21 32.49 -16.13
N TRP A 52 0.87 33.56 -16.63
CA TRP A 52 0.44 34.93 -16.43
C TRP A 52 -0.70 35.34 -17.36
N SER A 53 -1.66 36.10 -16.87
CA SER A 53 -2.54 36.89 -17.74
C SER A 53 -1.75 37.99 -18.44
N PRO A 54 -2.11 38.38 -19.69
CA PRO A 54 -1.34 39.38 -20.45
C PRO A 54 -1.27 40.75 -19.80
N ASP A 55 -2.26 41.12 -18.96
CA ASP A 55 -2.25 42.34 -18.16
C ASP A 55 -1.30 42.30 -16.94
N GLY A 56 -0.82 41.09 -16.59
CA GLY A 56 0.07 40.86 -15.47
C GLY A 56 -0.60 40.92 -14.09
N ASP A 57 -1.92 41.04 -14.01
CA ASP A 57 -2.63 41.14 -12.73
C ASP A 57 -3.02 39.77 -12.16
N TYR A 58 -3.17 38.76 -13.00
CA TYR A 58 -3.57 37.42 -12.59
C TYR A 58 -2.60 36.34 -13.03
N VAL A 59 -2.68 35.23 -12.33
CA VAL A 59 -2.00 33.96 -12.66
C VAL A 59 -3.04 32.84 -12.65
N VAL A 60 -3.16 32.08 -13.74
CA VAL A 60 -3.90 30.82 -13.72
C VAL A 60 -2.97 29.72 -13.26
N GLY A 61 -3.41 28.88 -12.33
CA GLY A 61 -2.66 27.73 -11.82
C GLY A 61 -3.52 26.49 -11.75
N ARG A 62 -2.85 25.38 -11.65
CA ARG A 62 -3.42 24.07 -11.47
C ARG A 62 -3.46 23.76 -9.97
N LYS A 63 -4.62 23.39 -9.43
CA LYS A 63 -4.83 22.98 -8.03
C LYS A 63 -5.23 21.51 -7.99
N ARG A 64 -4.40 20.67 -7.35
CA ARG A 64 -4.69 19.26 -7.12
C ARG A 64 -5.43 19.08 -5.81
N LEU A 65 -6.60 18.45 -5.88
CA LEU A 65 -7.43 18.10 -4.74
C LEU A 65 -7.21 16.64 -4.37
N THR A 66 -6.87 16.37 -3.13
CA THR A 66 -6.59 15.03 -2.60
C THR A 66 -7.66 14.56 -1.61
N ASP A 67 -8.89 15.01 -1.82
CA ASP A 67 -10.04 14.76 -0.94
C ASP A 67 -10.59 13.33 -0.97
N GLN A 68 -10.11 12.46 -1.85
CA GLN A 68 -10.52 11.04 -1.92
C GLN A 68 -9.37 10.08 -2.18
N SER A 69 -8.28 10.58 -2.75
CA SER A 69 -7.15 9.78 -3.18
C SER A 69 -5.90 10.64 -3.27
N SER A 70 -4.74 10.06 -2.98
CA SER A 70 -3.45 10.73 -3.17
C SER A 70 -3.15 11.08 -4.64
N ILE A 71 -3.73 10.36 -5.59
CA ILE A 71 -3.68 10.71 -7.02
C ILE A 71 -4.46 12.00 -7.25
N GLY A 72 -5.62 12.12 -6.63
CA GLY A 72 -6.44 13.32 -6.66
C GLY A 72 -7.15 13.60 -7.99
N THR A 73 -7.78 14.75 -8.03
CA THR A 73 -8.34 15.40 -9.23
C THR A 73 -7.77 16.79 -9.33
N VAL A 74 -7.89 17.40 -10.51
CA VAL A 74 -7.23 18.68 -10.77
C VAL A 74 -8.18 19.69 -11.33
N GLU A 75 -8.16 20.89 -10.75
CA GLU A 75 -8.91 22.05 -11.17
C GLU A 75 -7.99 23.21 -11.53
N LEU A 76 -8.44 24.08 -12.43
CA LEU A 76 -7.80 25.36 -12.70
C LEU A 76 -8.37 26.44 -11.81
N TRP A 77 -7.47 27.23 -11.23
CA TRP A 77 -7.79 28.37 -10.37
C TRP A 77 -7.06 29.64 -10.82
N LEU A 78 -7.73 30.76 -10.71
CA LEU A 78 -7.19 32.08 -11.04
C LEU A 78 -6.81 32.82 -9.76
N TYR A 79 -5.55 33.21 -9.62
CA TYR A 79 -5.00 33.92 -8.47
C TYR A 79 -4.65 35.34 -8.86
N HIS A 80 -4.89 36.31 -7.97
CA HIS A 80 -4.35 37.64 -8.15
C HIS A 80 -2.87 37.67 -7.75
N ARG A 81 -2.03 38.41 -8.50
CA ARG A 81 -0.58 38.48 -8.26
C ARG A 81 -0.17 38.91 -6.85
N MET A 82 -1.05 39.61 -6.12
CA MET A 82 -0.84 40.02 -4.75
C MET A 82 -1.26 38.98 -3.71
N GLY A 83 -1.68 37.80 -4.11
CA GLY A 83 -2.12 36.72 -3.25
C GLY A 83 -3.65 36.58 -3.16
N GLY A 84 -4.11 35.82 -2.18
CA GLY A 84 -5.51 35.45 -1.95
C GLY A 84 -5.79 33.97 -2.20
N ASN A 85 -7.03 33.53 -1.91
CA ASN A 85 -7.39 32.13 -2.02
C ASN A 85 -7.68 31.66 -3.45
N GLY A 86 -7.72 32.58 -4.42
CA GLY A 86 -8.01 32.29 -5.82
C GLY A 86 -9.50 32.14 -6.14
N VAL A 87 -9.80 32.11 -7.43
CA VAL A 87 -11.14 31.89 -7.97
C VAL A 87 -11.12 30.64 -8.83
N GLN A 88 -12.06 29.73 -8.58
CA GLN A 88 -12.19 28.48 -9.32
C GLN A 88 -12.63 28.75 -10.77
N VAL A 89 -11.91 28.18 -11.75
CA VAL A 89 -12.18 28.29 -13.18
C VAL A 89 -12.86 27.01 -13.70
N THR A 90 -12.35 25.84 -13.31
CA THR A 90 -12.97 24.54 -13.67
C THR A 90 -13.44 23.82 -12.42
N LYS A 91 -14.48 23.00 -12.56
CA LYS A 91 -14.99 22.15 -11.47
C LYS A 91 -14.79 20.68 -11.82
N LYS A 92 -14.31 19.87 -10.87
CA LYS A 92 -14.11 18.42 -11.04
C LYS A 92 -15.38 17.65 -11.45
N SER A 93 -16.56 18.19 -11.17
CA SER A 93 -17.85 17.62 -11.60
C SER A 93 -18.13 17.80 -13.09
N GLU A 94 -17.51 18.79 -13.74
CA GLU A 94 -17.67 19.12 -15.15
C GLU A 94 -16.45 18.68 -15.97
N ILE A 95 -15.25 18.93 -15.44
CA ILE A 95 -13.94 18.57 -16.01
C ILE A 95 -13.12 17.89 -14.92
N PRO A 96 -13.11 16.55 -14.89
CA PRO A 96 -12.50 15.80 -13.81
C PRO A 96 -11.00 16.03 -13.61
N ASP A 97 -10.29 16.43 -14.67
CA ASP A 97 -8.85 16.69 -14.63
C ASP A 97 -8.48 17.75 -15.68
N ALA A 98 -7.97 18.89 -15.23
CA ALA A 98 -7.58 20.02 -16.06
C ALA A 98 -6.12 20.41 -15.81
N ASN A 99 -5.28 20.47 -16.86
CA ASN A 99 -3.84 20.62 -16.75
C ASN A 99 -3.27 21.62 -17.76
N ASP A 100 -2.02 22.07 -17.51
CA ASP A 100 -1.21 22.86 -18.44
C ASP A 100 -1.90 24.15 -18.99
N PRO A 101 -2.48 25.02 -18.12
CA PRO A 101 -3.17 26.20 -18.60
C PRO A 101 -2.23 27.20 -19.26
N THR A 102 -2.76 27.96 -20.25
CA THR A 102 -2.08 29.08 -20.91
C THR A 102 -3.09 30.12 -21.37
N PHE A 103 -2.74 31.41 -21.26
CA PHE A 103 -3.59 32.48 -21.75
C PHE A 103 -3.42 32.73 -23.25
N SER A 104 -4.49 33.20 -23.91
CA SER A 104 -4.38 33.89 -25.21
C SER A 104 -3.76 35.28 -25.02
N PRO A 105 -3.04 35.81 -26.02
CA PRO A 105 -2.42 37.14 -25.93
C PRO A 105 -3.40 38.30 -25.68
N ASP A 106 -4.67 38.18 -26.07
CA ASP A 106 -5.74 39.13 -25.80
C ASP A 106 -6.38 38.96 -24.40
N GLY A 107 -5.94 37.94 -23.66
CA GLY A 107 -6.42 37.62 -22.30
C GLY A 107 -7.85 37.08 -22.22
N ARG A 108 -8.52 36.87 -23.39
CA ARG A 108 -9.90 36.39 -23.42
C ARG A 108 -10.00 34.90 -23.09
N TRP A 109 -9.09 34.09 -23.65
CA TRP A 109 -9.14 32.64 -23.52
C TRP A 109 -8.11 32.09 -22.52
N ILE A 110 -8.47 31.06 -21.79
CA ILE A 110 -7.54 30.17 -21.12
C ILE A 110 -7.64 28.82 -21.84
N TYR A 111 -6.56 28.41 -22.52
CA TYR A 111 -6.45 27.09 -23.12
C TYR A 111 -5.76 26.13 -22.15
N PHE A 112 -6.21 24.87 -22.11
CA PHE A 112 -5.69 23.88 -21.19
C PHE A 112 -5.93 22.47 -21.75
N ALA A 113 -5.14 21.50 -21.27
CA ALA A 113 -5.38 20.08 -21.51
C ALA A 113 -6.39 19.54 -20.49
N ALA A 114 -7.34 18.74 -20.93
CA ALA A 114 -8.36 18.12 -20.09
C ALA A 114 -8.49 16.63 -20.37
N ARG A 115 -8.64 15.83 -19.30
CA ARG A 115 -9.14 14.45 -19.37
C ARG A 115 -10.66 14.44 -19.29
N ASP A 116 -11.28 13.45 -19.93
CA ASP A 116 -12.73 13.21 -19.87
C ASP A 116 -13.15 12.50 -18.55
N ARG A 117 -12.21 11.87 -17.86
CA ARG A 117 -12.41 11.14 -16.58
C ARG A 117 -11.16 11.19 -15.72
N ARG A 118 -11.28 10.73 -14.47
CA ARG A 118 -10.13 10.58 -13.55
C ARG A 118 -9.08 9.63 -14.12
N TYR A 119 -7.86 9.72 -13.60
CA TYR A 119 -6.77 8.80 -13.96
C TYR A 119 -7.19 7.34 -13.84
N GLN A 120 -6.82 6.55 -14.84
CA GLN A 120 -6.99 5.10 -14.87
C GLN A 120 -5.70 4.46 -15.40
N TYR A 121 -5.28 3.38 -14.75
CA TYR A 121 -4.12 2.60 -15.20
C TYR A 121 -4.42 1.92 -16.54
N ASN A 122 -3.37 1.72 -17.34
CA ASN A 122 -3.43 1.00 -18.63
C ASN A 122 -4.42 1.59 -19.64
N ARG A 123 -4.73 2.88 -19.53
CA ARG A 123 -5.58 3.54 -20.51
C ARG A 123 -4.78 3.77 -21.79
N ASN A 124 -5.40 3.47 -22.93
CA ASN A 124 -4.80 3.61 -24.25
C ASN A 124 -4.71 5.10 -24.64
N VAL A 125 -3.51 5.60 -24.87
CA VAL A 125 -3.27 6.99 -25.31
C VAL A 125 -3.84 7.27 -26.68
N TYR A 126 -3.98 6.28 -27.56
CA TYR A 126 -4.55 6.43 -28.90
C TYR A 126 -6.03 6.82 -28.90
N GLU A 127 -6.75 6.56 -27.82
CA GLU A 127 -8.12 7.06 -27.66
C GLU A 127 -8.17 8.57 -27.38
N GLY A 128 -7.01 9.23 -27.23
CA GLY A 128 -6.92 10.65 -26.94
C GLY A 128 -7.24 10.95 -25.47
N ILE A 129 -6.39 10.49 -24.54
CA ILE A 129 -6.58 10.69 -23.08
C ILE A 129 -6.73 12.18 -22.75
N TRP A 130 -5.87 13.02 -23.31
CA TRP A 130 -5.89 14.46 -23.13
C TRP A 130 -6.33 15.14 -24.39
N GLN A 131 -7.21 16.17 -24.26
CA GLN A 131 -7.62 17.03 -25.36
C GLN A 131 -7.59 18.49 -24.90
N ILE A 132 -7.21 19.41 -25.81
CA ILE A 132 -7.16 20.83 -25.52
C ILE A 132 -8.58 21.39 -25.56
N ARG A 133 -8.91 22.16 -24.53
CA ARG A 133 -10.12 22.96 -24.40
C ARG A 133 -9.78 24.43 -24.19
N GLY A 134 -10.69 25.29 -24.55
CA GLY A 134 -10.63 26.73 -24.28
C GLY A 134 -11.77 27.15 -23.34
N TYR A 135 -11.43 27.93 -22.31
CA TYR A 135 -12.39 28.63 -21.45
C TYR A 135 -12.47 30.10 -21.85
N ASP A 136 -13.64 30.58 -22.27
CA ASP A 136 -13.89 31.98 -22.60
C ASP A 136 -14.17 32.77 -21.30
N ARG A 137 -13.22 33.56 -20.83
CA ARG A 137 -13.38 34.39 -19.64
C ARG A 137 -14.51 35.41 -19.71
N LYS A 138 -14.95 35.77 -20.91
CA LYS A 138 -16.03 36.75 -21.09
C LYS A 138 -17.42 36.12 -20.93
N THR A 139 -17.59 34.90 -21.38
CA THR A 139 -18.89 34.21 -21.40
C THR A 139 -19.02 33.10 -20.37
N GLY A 140 -17.89 32.61 -19.81
CA GLY A 140 -17.85 31.45 -18.92
C GLY A 140 -17.99 30.10 -19.61
N ASN A 141 -18.03 30.07 -20.96
CA ASN A 141 -18.26 28.86 -21.73
C ASN A 141 -16.94 28.09 -22.02
N PHE A 142 -17.06 26.78 -22.10
CA PHE A 142 -16.00 25.90 -22.59
C PHE A 142 -16.22 25.54 -24.04
N ARG A 143 -15.14 25.41 -24.83
CA ARG A 143 -15.15 24.80 -26.13
C ARG A 143 -14.07 23.76 -26.32
N PRO A 144 -14.31 22.61 -26.97
CA PRO A 144 -13.25 21.73 -27.41
C PRO A 144 -12.43 22.40 -28.51
N LEU A 145 -11.12 22.12 -28.57
CA LEU A 145 -10.21 22.60 -29.59
C LEU A 145 -9.62 21.45 -30.39
N THR A 146 -9.28 20.34 -29.72
CA THR A 146 -8.70 19.15 -30.37
C THR A 146 -9.50 17.90 -29.99
N ASP A 147 -9.46 16.88 -30.85
CA ASP A 147 -10.10 15.58 -30.69
C ASP A 147 -9.26 14.44 -31.31
N GLY A 148 -7.97 14.71 -31.57
CA GLY A 148 -7.07 13.79 -32.25
C GLY A 148 -6.68 12.55 -31.46
N TYR A 149 -6.46 11.45 -32.15
CA TYR A 149 -5.80 10.26 -31.61
C TYR A 149 -4.41 10.61 -31.07
N GLY A 150 -3.94 9.86 -30.06
CA GLY A 150 -2.67 10.13 -29.42
C GLY A 150 -2.70 11.32 -28.45
N GLY A 151 -3.89 11.88 -28.23
CA GLY A 151 -4.12 12.99 -27.31
C GLY A 151 -3.62 14.35 -27.82
N SER A 152 -3.80 15.36 -27.00
CA SER A 152 -3.29 16.71 -27.22
C SER A 152 -3.09 17.38 -25.88
N ALA A 153 -1.86 17.70 -25.54
CA ALA A 153 -1.49 18.13 -24.19
C ALA A 153 -0.47 19.28 -24.22
N ARG A 154 -0.29 19.95 -23.09
CA ARG A 154 0.70 21.02 -22.90
C ARG A 154 0.55 22.18 -23.90
N PRO A 155 -0.64 22.80 -24.08
CA PRO A 155 -0.82 23.89 -25.04
C PRO A 155 0.02 25.12 -24.72
N ARG A 156 0.55 25.79 -25.77
CA ARG A 156 1.24 27.09 -25.71
C ARG A 156 0.81 27.96 -26.89
N VAL A 157 0.16 29.06 -26.60
CA VAL A 157 -0.30 29.99 -27.61
C VAL A 157 0.86 30.78 -28.16
N ALA A 158 0.93 30.92 -29.50
CA ALA A 158 1.93 31.77 -30.15
C ALA A 158 1.71 33.27 -29.82
N PRO A 159 2.76 34.11 -29.80
CA PRO A 159 2.64 35.53 -29.47
C PRO A 159 1.65 36.33 -30.32
N ASP A 160 1.44 35.93 -31.58
CA ASP A 160 0.48 36.56 -32.46
C ASP A 160 -0.98 36.07 -32.28
N GLY A 161 -1.20 35.10 -31.40
CA GLY A 161 -2.52 34.53 -31.09
C GLY A 161 -3.13 33.66 -32.16
N LYS A 162 -2.39 33.25 -33.21
CA LYS A 162 -2.93 32.50 -34.33
C LYS A 162 -2.78 31.01 -34.25
N GLN A 163 -1.78 30.54 -33.50
CA GLN A 163 -1.46 29.13 -33.39
C GLN A 163 -1.30 28.71 -31.96
N ILE A 164 -1.53 27.43 -31.69
CA ILE A 164 -1.19 26.76 -30.42
C ILE A 164 -0.20 25.64 -30.73
N ALA A 165 0.95 25.65 -30.10
CA ALA A 165 1.83 24.48 -30.04
C ALA A 165 1.36 23.51 -28.95
N PHE A 166 1.48 22.21 -29.19
CA PHE A 166 1.07 21.17 -28.24
C PHE A 166 1.84 19.87 -28.47
N ILE A 167 1.74 18.95 -27.49
CA ILE A 167 2.37 17.62 -27.54
C ILE A 167 1.30 16.59 -27.91
N ARG A 168 1.66 15.64 -28.78
CA ARG A 168 0.85 14.50 -29.19
C ARG A 168 1.67 13.23 -29.26
N ARG A 169 1.07 12.09 -28.93
CA ARG A 169 1.68 10.77 -29.13
C ARG A 169 1.27 10.20 -30.49
N ASP A 170 2.23 9.68 -31.22
CA ASP A 170 2.00 8.80 -32.37
C ASP A 170 2.76 7.49 -32.15
N ARG A 171 2.02 6.43 -31.81
CA ARG A 171 2.56 5.16 -31.32
C ARG A 171 3.49 5.40 -30.10
N SER A 172 4.75 4.96 -30.17
CA SER A 172 5.78 5.22 -29.14
C SER A 172 6.41 6.61 -29.25
N HIS A 173 6.12 7.38 -30.30
CA HIS A 173 6.74 8.67 -30.60
C HIS A 173 6.00 9.85 -30.03
N THR A 174 6.71 10.74 -29.37
CA THR A 174 6.17 12.02 -28.89
C THR A 174 6.48 13.12 -29.88
N LEU A 175 5.44 13.78 -30.39
CA LEU A 175 5.48 14.80 -31.42
C LEU A 175 5.29 16.20 -30.83
N LEU A 176 6.00 17.20 -31.36
CA LEU A 176 5.64 18.61 -31.26
C LEU A 176 4.73 18.98 -32.42
N MET A 177 3.55 19.50 -32.12
CA MET A 177 2.50 19.86 -33.05
C MET A 177 2.17 21.36 -33.01
N THR A 178 1.60 21.90 -34.06
CA THR A 178 0.89 23.18 -34.05
C THR A 178 -0.53 23.04 -34.57
N HIS A 179 -1.46 23.85 -34.03
CA HIS A 179 -2.87 23.95 -34.42
C HIS A 179 -3.17 25.40 -34.78
N ASP A 180 -3.62 25.65 -35.99
CA ASP A 180 -4.06 26.97 -36.48
C ASP A 180 -5.48 27.27 -35.97
N LEU A 181 -5.61 28.33 -35.16
CA LEU A 181 -6.89 28.66 -34.50
C LEU A 181 -7.99 29.17 -35.44
N ALA A 182 -7.63 29.63 -36.64
CA ALA A 182 -8.58 30.12 -37.62
C ALA A 182 -9.11 29.01 -38.53
N THR A 183 -8.26 28.05 -38.89
CA THR A 183 -8.59 27.03 -39.91
C THR A 183 -8.81 25.65 -39.28
N GLY A 184 -8.35 25.41 -38.04
CA GLY A 184 -8.33 24.11 -37.38
C GLY A 184 -7.29 23.13 -37.96
N ARG A 185 -6.39 23.59 -38.85
CA ARG A 185 -5.34 22.71 -39.40
C ARG A 185 -4.27 22.43 -38.38
N GLU A 186 -3.87 21.18 -38.33
CA GLU A 186 -2.75 20.71 -37.49
C GLU A 186 -1.53 20.39 -38.36
N HIS A 187 -0.35 20.62 -37.79
CA HIS A 187 0.93 20.37 -38.46
C HIS A 187 1.91 19.74 -37.47
N VAL A 188 2.60 18.71 -37.94
CA VAL A 188 3.73 18.10 -37.20
C VAL A 188 4.94 19.01 -37.38
N VAL A 189 5.45 19.58 -36.27
CA VAL A 189 6.66 20.41 -36.31
C VAL A 189 7.88 19.52 -36.31
N MET A 190 7.92 18.56 -35.35
CA MET A 190 9.02 17.59 -35.26
C MET A 190 8.59 16.33 -34.53
N ASP A 191 9.33 15.26 -34.79
CA ASP A 191 9.34 13.98 -34.07
C ASP A 191 10.61 13.84 -33.22
N GLY A 192 10.67 12.87 -32.33
CA GLY A 192 11.86 12.53 -31.55
C GLY A 192 12.02 13.34 -30.26
N LEU A 193 10.93 13.82 -29.68
CA LEU A 193 10.91 14.28 -28.30
C LEU A 193 11.07 13.09 -27.32
N ASP A 194 11.49 13.40 -26.09
CA ASP A 194 11.46 12.40 -25.00
C ASP A 194 10.01 11.93 -24.76
N HIS A 195 9.84 10.73 -24.18
CA HIS A 195 8.53 10.15 -23.92
C HIS A 195 7.66 11.08 -23.07
N ASP A 196 6.43 11.38 -23.51
CA ASP A 196 5.49 12.20 -22.77
C ASP A 196 4.80 11.42 -21.64
N MET A 197 4.17 12.14 -20.72
CA MET A 197 3.56 11.61 -19.51
C MET A 197 2.03 11.53 -19.58
N GLN A 198 1.44 11.43 -20.78
CA GLN A 198 -0.02 11.40 -20.93
C GLN A 198 -0.65 10.21 -20.19
N GLU A 199 0.05 9.10 -20.11
CA GLU A 199 -0.37 7.85 -19.45
C GLU A 199 0.01 7.79 -17.96
N ASN A 200 0.46 8.91 -17.38
CA ASN A 200 0.80 9.04 -15.97
C ASN A 200 -0.18 10.02 -15.27
N PHE A 201 0.04 10.24 -13.98
CA PHE A 201 -0.68 11.24 -13.17
C PHE A 201 -0.46 12.67 -13.68
N ALA A 202 0.65 12.93 -14.36
CA ALA A 202 1.05 14.22 -14.92
C ALA A 202 0.96 15.38 -13.91
N TRP A 203 1.48 15.16 -12.68
CA TRP A 203 1.37 16.13 -11.58
C TRP A 203 2.08 17.44 -11.82
N THR A 204 3.09 17.47 -12.68
CA THR A 204 3.82 18.68 -13.07
C THR A 204 3.63 19.03 -14.56
N GLY A 205 2.61 18.42 -15.18
CA GLY A 205 2.30 18.54 -16.59
C GLY A 205 2.65 17.28 -17.38
N THR A 206 2.17 17.22 -18.62
CA THR A 206 2.31 16.04 -19.49
C THR A 206 3.64 15.97 -20.23
N TYR A 207 4.39 17.03 -20.25
CA TYR A 207 5.75 17.16 -20.82
C TYR A 207 6.52 18.28 -20.12
N SER A 208 7.83 18.38 -20.36
CA SER A 208 8.67 19.49 -19.91
C SER A 208 8.13 20.85 -20.39
N GLY A 209 8.40 21.92 -19.66
CA GLY A 209 8.01 23.26 -20.05
C GLY A 209 8.70 23.69 -21.35
N TYR A 210 7.95 24.31 -22.25
CA TYR A 210 8.49 24.96 -23.44
C TYR A 210 7.80 26.30 -23.71
N ALA A 211 8.38 27.14 -24.56
CA ALA A 211 7.87 28.47 -24.85
C ALA A 211 8.18 28.88 -26.28
N TRP A 212 7.28 29.68 -26.84
CA TRP A 212 7.53 30.40 -28.09
C TRP A 212 8.59 31.50 -27.87
N MET A 213 9.44 31.68 -28.85
CA MET A 213 10.24 32.90 -28.96
C MET A 213 9.33 34.09 -29.25
N PRO A 214 9.69 35.33 -28.82
CA PRO A 214 8.84 36.51 -29.02
C PRO A 214 8.49 36.81 -30.48
N ASP A 215 9.30 36.34 -31.41
CA ASP A 215 9.06 36.50 -32.87
C ASP A 215 7.97 35.55 -33.42
N GLY A 216 7.51 34.57 -32.61
CA GLY A 216 6.50 33.59 -33.01
C GLY A 216 6.95 32.61 -34.08
N LYS A 217 8.25 32.51 -34.39
CA LYS A 217 8.79 31.65 -35.46
C LYS A 217 9.43 30.37 -34.97
N SER A 218 9.85 30.34 -33.70
CA SER A 218 10.53 29.20 -33.15
C SER A 218 10.10 28.96 -31.69
N LEU A 219 10.36 27.75 -31.21
CA LEU A 219 10.10 27.35 -29.83
C LEU A 219 11.40 26.98 -29.15
N VAL A 220 11.48 27.22 -27.85
CA VAL A 220 12.55 26.66 -26.98
C VAL A 220 11.95 25.52 -26.20
N ILE A 221 12.53 24.31 -26.34
CA ILE A 221 12.03 23.06 -25.74
C ILE A 221 13.23 22.20 -25.32
N SER A 222 13.06 21.40 -24.27
CA SER A 222 14.07 20.41 -23.84
C SER A 222 13.69 19.00 -24.24
N TYR A 223 14.66 18.27 -24.78
CA TYR A 223 14.62 16.83 -25.04
C TYR A 223 16.06 16.31 -25.18
N GLY A 224 16.23 14.98 -25.06
CA GLY A 224 17.57 14.38 -25.17
C GLY A 224 18.57 14.90 -24.13
N GLY A 225 18.12 15.40 -22.97
CA GLY A 225 18.96 16.00 -21.92
C GLY A 225 19.54 17.37 -22.27
N LYS A 226 19.02 18.06 -23.29
CA LYS A 226 19.48 19.36 -23.76
C LYS A 226 18.33 20.34 -23.94
N ILE A 227 18.67 21.62 -24.13
CA ILE A 227 17.71 22.67 -24.52
C ILE A 227 17.94 22.99 -26.02
N HIS A 228 16.85 23.06 -26.78
CA HIS A 228 16.89 23.32 -28.21
C HIS A 228 15.98 24.50 -28.57
N ARG A 229 16.40 25.24 -29.60
CA ARG A 229 15.54 26.15 -30.35
C ARG A 229 15.07 25.43 -31.62
N VAL A 230 13.76 25.27 -31.77
CA VAL A 230 13.13 24.53 -32.88
C VAL A 230 12.34 25.50 -33.73
N GLU A 231 12.62 25.56 -35.06
CA GLU A 231 11.88 26.37 -36.03
C GLU A 231 10.49 25.76 -36.26
N ALA A 232 9.43 26.49 -35.96
CA ALA A 232 8.06 26.01 -36.04
C ALA A 232 7.60 25.60 -37.44
N ALA A 233 8.21 26.18 -38.47
CA ALA A 233 7.82 25.94 -39.87
C ALA A 233 8.34 24.59 -40.44
N ASN A 234 9.44 24.06 -39.94
CA ASN A 234 10.11 22.89 -40.52
C ASN A 234 10.80 21.95 -39.54
N GLY A 235 10.69 22.25 -38.23
CA GLY A 235 11.27 21.40 -37.16
C GLY A 235 12.82 21.44 -37.07
N THR A 236 13.49 22.33 -37.79
CA THR A 236 14.96 22.48 -37.67
C THR A 236 15.34 22.86 -36.26
N ALA A 237 16.15 22.03 -35.59
CA ALA A 237 16.54 22.22 -34.21
C ALA A 237 18.00 22.70 -34.08
N HIS A 238 18.24 23.63 -33.19
CA HIS A 238 19.55 24.14 -32.84
C HIS A 238 19.78 24.03 -31.33
N ASP A 239 20.90 23.42 -30.91
CA ASP A 239 21.25 23.29 -29.50
C ASP A 239 21.47 24.67 -28.86
N ILE A 240 20.95 24.87 -27.67
CA ILE A 240 21.28 26.02 -26.80
C ILE A 240 22.22 25.50 -25.71
N PRO A 241 23.56 25.66 -25.91
CA PRO A 241 24.52 25.10 -24.95
C PRO A 241 24.49 25.89 -23.65
N PHE A 242 24.53 25.17 -22.54
CA PHE A 242 24.73 25.76 -21.21
C PHE A 242 25.52 24.83 -20.32
N THR A 243 26.14 25.38 -19.29
CA THR A 243 26.85 24.64 -18.25
C THR A 243 26.40 25.17 -16.90
N VAL A 244 26.03 24.27 -16.01
CA VAL A 244 25.65 24.58 -14.64
C VAL A 244 26.55 23.79 -13.70
N HIS A 245 27.17 24.49 -12.75
CA HIS A 245 27.82 23.87 -11.61
C HIS A 245 26.77 23.65 -10.51
N VAL A 246 26.58 22.40 -10.11
CA VAL A 246 25.64 22.03 -9.04
C VAL A 246 26.43 21.40 -7.90
N GLU A 247 26.29 21.97 -6.70
CA GLU A 247 26.77 21.40 -5.46
C GLU A 247 25.58 21.18 -4.54
N GLN A 248 25.36 19.92 -4.16
CA GLN A 248 24.19 19.53 -3.37
C GLN A 248 24.62 18.62 -2.22
N ALA A 249 24.25 19.01 -1.00
CA ALA A 249 24.36 18.12 0.15
C ALA A 249 23.29 17.01 0.07
N VAL A 250 23.72 15.78 0.27
CA VAL A 250 22.86 14.60 0.19
C VAL A 250 22.92 13.86 1.52
N THR A 251 21.75 13.59 2.10
CA THR A 251 21.64 12.74 3.28
C THR A 251 21.72 11.28 2.87
N GLN A 252 22.53 10.48 3.58
CA GLN A 252 22.56 9.03 3.32
C GLN A 252 21.23 8.39 3.65
N ALA A 253 20.81 7.45 2.82
CA ALA A 253 19.58 6.72 3.00
C ALA A 253 19.53 6.00 4.36
N LEU A 254 18.36 6.06 5.04
CA LEU A 254 18.17 5.36 6.30
C LEU A 254 18.24 3.85 6.08
N ARG A 255 19.18 3.19 6.78
CA ARG A 255 19.29 1.72 6.80
C ARG A 255 19.67 1.25 8.19
N PHE A 256 18.95 0.25 8.68
CA PHE A 256 19.19 -0.35 10.00
C PHE A 256 19.18 -1.87 9.87
N PRO A 257 20.30 -2.55 10.28
CA PRO A 257 20.36 -4.00 10.28
C PRO A 257 19.25 -4.61 11.13
N GLN A 258 18.60 -5.67 10.62
CA GLN A 258 17.54 -6.39 11.29
C GLN A 258 18.04 -7.76 11.76
N ASN A 259 17.50 -8.24 12.88
CA ASN A 259 17.71 -9.62 13.33
C ASN A 259 16.46 -10.45 13.00
N ILE A 260 16.57 -11.32 12.01
CA ILE A 260 15.49 -12.20 11.54
C ILE A 260 15.60 -13.66 12.00
N ALA A 261 16.62 -13.97 12.79
CA ALA A 261 16.85 -15.30 13.34
C ALA A 261 16.91 -15.30 14.88
N PRO A 262 15.96 -14.66 15.58
CA PRO A 262 15.91 -14.76 17.04
C PRO A 262 15.56 -16.19 17.45
N GLU A 263 15.97 -16.61 18.65
CA GLU A 263 15.62 -17.92 19.22
C GLU A 263 14.10 -18.05 19.42
N ASN A 264 13.47 -16.97 19.89
CA ASN A 264 12.04 -16.91 20.13
C ASN A 264 11.39 -15.76 19.34
N VAL A 265 10.23 -16.02 18.78
CA VAL A 265 9.36 -15.03 18.15
C VAL A 265 8.52 -14.37 19.24
N ARG A 266 8.59 -13.06 19.35
CA ARG A 266 7.68 -12.28 20.19
C ARG A 266 6.37 -12.06 19.43
N ILE A 267 5.28 -12.56 19.98
CA ILE A 267 3.95 -12.39 19.43
C ILE A 267 3.42 -11.02 19.85
N ARG A 268 3.02 -10.22 18.87
CA ARG A 268 2.49 -8.86 19.06
C ARG A 268 1.03 -8.75 18.63
N MET A 269 0.60 -9.57 17.68
CA MET A 269 -0.71 -9.45 17.07
C MET A 269 -1.75 -10.23 17.86
N LEU A 270 -2.52 -9.49 18.68
CA LEU A 270 -3.65 -10.02 19.45
C LEU A 270 -4.94 -9.68 18.70
N SER A 271 -5.79 -10.66 18.45
CA SER A 271 -7.10 -10.47 17.83
C SER A 271 -8.21 -10.75 18.87
N TRP A 272 -9.28 -9.96 18.81
CA TRP A 272 -10.45 -10.04 19.72
C TRP A 272 -10.09 -10.03 21.22
N PRO A 273 -9.17 -9.19 21.71
CA PRO A 273 -8.91 -9.13 23.14
C PRO A 273 -10.14 -8.59 23.89
N GLN A 274 -10.55 -9.30 24.89
CA GLN A 274 -11.65 -8.88 25.78
C GLN A 274 -11.47 -9.35 27.22
N VAL A 275 -11.91 -8.52 28.15
CA VAL A 275 -11.87 -8.85 29.58
C VAL A 275 -13.14 -9.59 29.96
N SER A 276 -13.02 -10.64 30.75
CA SER A 276 -14.16 -11.43 31.26
C SER A 276 -15.16 -10.56 32.03
N PRO A 277 -16.46 -10.92 32.10
CA PRO A 277 -17.47 -10.14 32.82
C PRO A 277 -17.16 -9.87 34.30
N ASP A 278 -16.44 -10.77 34.96
CA ASP A 278 -15.98 -10.61 36.35
C ASP A 278 -14.70 -9.76 36.50
N GLY A 279 -14.11 -9.33 35.37
CA GLY A 279 -12.91 -8.50 35.35
C GLY A 279 -11.62 -9.24 35.67
N SER A 280 -11.58 -10.57 35.69
CA SER A 280 -10.44 -11.36 36.19
C SER A 280 -9.55 -11.96 35.10
N THR A 281 -10.06 -12.05 33.87
CA THR A 281 -9.40 -12.80 32.79
C THR A 281 -9.42 -12.00 31.49
N LEU A 282 -8.27 -11.91 30.79
CA LEU A 282 -8.17 -11.45 29.42
C LEU A 282 -8.24 -12.68 28.50
N LEU A 283 -9.14 -12.64 27.52
CA LEU A 283 -9.30 -13.64 26.45
C LEU A 283 -8.90 -13.01 25.13
N PHE A 284 -8.18 -13.73 24.27
CA PHE A 284 -7.79 -13.29 22.93
C PHE A 284 -7.46 -14.47 22.01
N SER A 285 -7.35 -14.20 20.72
CA SER A 285 -6.85 -15.15 19.73
C SER A 285 -5.52 -14.68 19.16
N THR A 286 -4.61 -15.59 18.96
CA THR A 286 -3.36 -15.39 18.18
C THR A 286 -2.84 -16.75 17.70
N LEU A 287 -2.02 -16.77 16.64
CA LEU A 287 -1.44 -18.01 16.06
C LEU A 287 -2.49 -19.11 15.78
N GLY A 288 -3.72 -18.71 15.44
CA GLY A 288 -4.82 -19.65 15.19
C GLY A 288 -5.29 -20.39 16.45
N ARG A 289 -5.05 -19.89 17.65
CA ARG A 289 -5.45 -20.48 18.93
C ARG A 289 -6.06 -19.46 19.88
N LEU A 290 -6.90 -19.93 20.78
CA LEU A 290 -7.45 -19.10 21.87
C LEU A 290 -6.52 -19.15 23.07
N TYR A 291 -6.30 -17.97 23.65
CA TYR A 291 -5.49 -17.77 24.87
C TYR A 291 -6.29 -17.08 25.93
N LYS A 292 -5.99 -17.40 27.18
CA LYS A 292 -6.43 -16.65 28.36
C LYS A 292 -5.26 -16.26 29.22
N GLN A 293 -5.40 -15.14 29.92
CA GLN A 293 -4.41 -14.62 30.86
C GLN A 293 -5.14 -14.01 32.07
N PRO A 294 -4.65 -14.23 33.32
CA PRO A 294 -5.14 -13.46 34.48
C PRO A 294 -5.01 -11.94 34.19
N TRP A 295 -6.06 -11.18 34.52
CA TRP A 295 -6.12 -9.74 34.25
C TRP A 295 -6.06 -8.95 35.57
N PRO A 296 -5.30 -7.82 35.67
CA PRO A 296 -4.49 -7.21 34.63
C PRO A 296 -3.06 -7.77 34.51
N LYS A 297 -2.68 -8.73 35.35
CA LYS A 297 -1.29 -9.28 35.41
C LYS A 297 -1.33 -10.80 35.39
N GLY A 298 -0.48 -11.38 34.54
CA GLY A 298 -0.33 -12.84 34.45
C GLY A 298 0.40 -13.25 33.18
N SER A 299 0.49 -14.55 32.92
CA SER A 299 1.06 -15.10 31.71
C SER A 299 -0.04 -15.74 30.86
N PRO A 300 0.02 -15.57 29.52
CA PRO A 300 -0.95 -16.19 28.64
C PRO A 300 -0.78 -17.71 28.59
N VAL A 301 -1.90 -18.41 28.58
CA VAL A 301 -1.98 -19.88 28.40
C VAL A 301 -2.99 -20.21 27.32
N VAL A 302 -2.72 -21.27 26.54
CA VAL A 302 -3.64 -21.75 25.53
C VAL A 302 -4.92 -22.25 26.18
N LEU A 303 -6.09 -21.76 25.74
CA LEU A 303 -7.38 -22.16 26.25
C LEU A 303 -7.88 -23.44 25.57
N ALA A 304 -7.86 -23.45 24.21
CA ALA A 304 -8.22 -24.59 23.42
C ALA A 304 -6.95 -25.26 22.90
N ASN A 305 -6.72 -26.50 23.30
CA ASN A 305 -5.41 -27.15 23.12
C ASN A 305 -5.31 -28.00 21.86
N GLN A 306 -6.41 -28.42 21.26
CA GLN A 306 -6.37 -29.35 20.13
C GLN A 306 -7.55 -29.13 19.18
N GLY A 307 -7.29 -29.41 17.91
CA GLY A 307 -8.28 -29.30 16.85
C GLY A 307 -7.92 -28.24 15.80
N PRO A 308 -8.85 -27.94 14.91
CA PRO A 308 -8.70 -26.89 13.91
C PRO A 308 -8.33 -25.54 14.52
N ARG A 309 -7.83 -24.64 13.70
CA ARG A 309 -7.58 -23.24 14.10
C ARG A 309 -8.83 -22.64 14.75
N SER A 310 -8.63 -21.74 15.73
CA SER A 310 -9.72 -21.15 16.51
C SER A 310 -9.61 -19.62 16.55
N TYR A 311 -10.73 -18.93 16.24
CA TYR A 311 -10.81 -17.50 16.03
C TYR A 311 -12.05 -16.89 16.69
N SER A 312 -12.10 -15.56 16.76
CA SER A 312 -13.26 -14.75 17.15
C SER A 312 -13.89 -15.17 18.48
N PRO A 313 -13.13 -15.31 19.57
CA PRO A 313 -13.73 -15.68 20.86
C PRO A 313 -14.61 -14.56 21.42
N ALA A 314 -15.72 -14.95 22.07
CA ALA A 314 -16.62 -14.03 22.78
C ALA A 314 -17.16 -14.67 24.08
N PHE A 315 -17.09 -13.94 25.19
CA PHE A 315 -17.68 -14.38 26.45
C PHE A 315 -19.21 -14.32 26.42
N SER A 316 -19.87 -15.27 27.11
CA SER A 316 -21.28 -15.13 27.50
C SER A 316 -21.42 -14.01 28.54
N VAL A 317 -22.63 -13.46 28.65
CA VAL A 317 -22.90 -12.34 29.57
C VAL A 317 -22.61 -12.70 31.04
N ASP A 318 -22.80 -13.95 31.41
CA ASP A 318 -22.49 -14.47 32.75
C ASP A 318 -21.03 -14.90 32.95
N GLY A 319 -20.20 -14.81 31.89
CA GLY A 319 -18.79 -15.18 31.90
C GLY A 319 -18.51 -16.68 31.96
N LYS A 320 -19.52 -17.55 31.92
CA LYS A 320 -19.33 -19.01 32.11
C LYS A 320 -18.97 -19.73 30.82
N HIS A 321 -19.29 -19.15 29.65
CA HIS A 321 -19.09 -19.77 28.38
C HIS A 321 -18.32 -18.84 27.42
N ILE A 322 -17.68 -19.45 26.42
CA ILE A 322 -17.02 -18.77 25.32
C ILE A 322 -17.58 -19.33 24.02
N ALA A 323 -18.09 -18.46 23.14
CA ALA A 323 -18.36 -18.80 21.76
C ALA A 323 -17.10 -18.50 20.91
N TYR A 324 -16.82 -19.31 19.89
CA TYR A 324 -15.70 -19.13 19.00
C TYR A 324 -15.94 -19.78 17.65
N VAL A 325 -15.13 -19.47 16.66
CA VAL A 325 -15.13 -20.08 15.33
C VAL A 325 -13.93 -21.01 15.21
N SER A 326 -14.15 -22.25 14.80
CA SER A 326 -13.09 -23.14 14.35
C SER A 326 -12.92 -23.08 12.83
N TRP A 327 -11.74 -23.41 12.32
CA TRP A 327 -11.46 -23.53 10.89
C TRP A 327 -10.52 -24.68 10.58
N SER A 328 -10.81 -25.40 9.52
CA SER A 328 -9.94 -26.37 8.87
C SER A 328 -10.14 -26.27 7.36
N ASP A 329 -9.05 -26.33 6.59
CA ASP A 329 -9.12 -26.23 5.12
C ASP A 329 -9.88 -27.39 4.47
N VAL A 330 -9.99 -28.52 5.18
CA VAL A 330 -10.73 -29.71 4.71
C VAL A 330 -12.23 -29.65 5.04
N ASN A 331 -12.56 -29.15 6.24
CA ASN A 331 -13.94 -29.22 6.77
C ASN A 331 -14.61 -27.84 6.88
N ALA A 332 -13.96 -26.77 6.40
CA ALA A 332 -14.37 -25.38 6.59
C ALA A 332 -14.56 -24.99 8.09
N GLY A 333 -15.30 -23.92 8.39
CA GLY A 333 -15.48 -23.38 9.72
C GLY A 333 -16.79 -23.80 10.38
N GLU A 334 -16.80 -23.72 11.71
CA GLU A 334 -17.97 -24.00 12.54
C GLU A 334 -18.00 -23.05 13.74
N VAL A 335 -19.19 -22.70 14.21
CA VAL A 335 -19.37 -21.95 15.47
C VAL A 335 -19.51 -22.94 16.63
N TRP A 336 -18.75 -22.71 17.68
CA TRP A 336 -18.68 -23.55 18.87
C TRP A 336 -18.96 -22.75 20.15
N VAL A 337 -19.42 -23.44 21.19
CA VAL A 337 -19.53 -22.92 22.56
C VAL A 337 -18.86 -23.89 23.51
N MET A 338 -17.97 -23.39 24.36
CA MET A 338 -17.29 -24.12 25.43
C MET A 338 -17.41 -23.44 26.78
N ASN A 339 -17.06 -24.12 27.86
CA ASN A 339 -16.90 -23.50 29.17
C ASN A 339 -15.74 -22.50 29.18
N ALA A 340 -15.87 -21.38 29.91
CA ALA A 340 -14.82 -20.35 30.00
C ALA A 340 -13.52 -20.90 30.66
N GLY A 341 -13.61 -21.96 31.44
CA GLY A 341 -12.45 -22.68 31.97
C GLY A 341 -11.68 -23.46 30.92
N GLY A 342 -12.24 -23.72 29.76
CA GLY A 342 -11.73 -24.61 28.70
C GLY A 342 -12.43 -25.98 28.72
N GLY A 343 -11.96 -26.91 27.87
CA GLY A 343 -12.50 -28.25 27.73
C GLY A 343 -13.22 -28.44 26.39
N ASN A 344 -13.93 -29.53 26.24
CA ASN A 344 -14.63 -29.86 25.00
C ASN A 344 -15.78 -28.87 24.74
N GLY A 345 -15.75 -28.29 23.53
CA GLY A 345 -16.83 -27.44 23.04
C GLY A 345 -18.00 -28.24 22.45
N ARG A 346 -19.14 -27.56 22.32
CA ARG A 346 -20.28 -28.05 21.57
C ARG A 346 -20.47 -27.20 20.33
N ARG A 347 -20.68 -27.85 19.18
CA ARG A 347 -21.01 -27.19 17.92
C ARG A 347 -22.39 -26.55 17.97
N VAL A 348 -22.49 -25.31 17.48
CA VAL A 348 -23.72 -24.52 17.41
C VAL A 348 -24.32 -24.56 16.01
N THR A 349 -23.49 -24.47 14.97
CA THR A 349 -23.95 -24.54 13.57
C THR A 349 -24.19 -25.98 13.11
N SER A 350 -25.23 -26.18 12.31
CA SER A 350 -25.57 -27.51 11.76
C SER A 350 -24.66 -27.89 10.59
N SER A 351 -24.17 -26.89 9.82
CA SER A 351 -23.36 -27.09 8.63
C SER A 351 -22.03 -26.36 8.74
N PRO A 352 -20.95 -26.85 8.14
CA PRO A 352 -19.71 -26.10 7.99
C PRO A 352 -19.88 -24.92 7.04
N GLY A 353 -19.03 -23.90 7.17
CA GLY A 353 -19.04 -22.69 6.33
C GLY A 353 -18.05 -21.64 6.82
N GLN A 354 -18.05 -20.47 6.21
CA GLN A 354 -17.25 -19.33 6.68
C GLN A 354 -18.03 -18.52 7.72
N TYR A 355 -17.67 -18.65 8.97
CA TYR A 355 -18.33 -17.98 10.09
C TYR A 355 -17.38 -17.02 10.77
N ALA A 356 -17.90 -15.87 11.28
CA ALA A 356 -17.13 -14.87 12.03
C ALA A 356 -17.93 -14.21 13.13
N ASN A 357 -17.23 -13.60 14.09
CA ASN A 357 -17.72 -12.70 15.11
C ASN A 357 -18.97 -13.17 15.89
N PRO A 358 -18.93 -14.37 16.53
CA PRO A 358 -20.05 -14.84 17.33
C PRO A 358 -20.30 -13.94 18.55
N ALA A 359 -21.56 -13.74 18.94
CA ALA A 359 -21.95 -13.02 20.12
C ALA A 359 -23.18 -13.65 20.80
N PHE A 360 -23.13 -13.77 22.12
CA PHE A 360 -24.26 -14.30 22.89
C PHE A 360 -25.40 -13.30 23.00
N SER A 361 -26.65 -13.79 22.96
CA SER A 361 -27.82 -13.04 23.37
C SER A 361 -27.78 -12.75 24.89
N LYS A 362 -28.51 -11.71 25.33
CA LYS A 362 -28.57 -11.29 26.74
C LYS A 362 -29.04 -12.39 27.67
N ASP A 363 -29.94 -13.24 27.20
CA ASP A 363 -30.47 -14.39 27.95
C ASP A 363 -29.59 -15.64 27.87
N GLY A 364 -28.47 -15.58 27.11
CA GLY A 364 -27.53 -16.66 26.91
C GLY A 364 -28.07 -17.86 26.12
N LYS A 365 -29.25 -17.75 25.48
CA LYS A 365 -29.90 -18.86 24.77
C LYS A 365 -29.56 -18.93 23.27
N LYS A 366 -29.09 -17.83 22.69
CA LYS A 366 -28.75 -17.71 21.27
C LYS A 366 -27.30 -17.26 21.11
N VAL A 367 -26.70 -17.65 19.98
CA VAL A 367 -25.45 -17.11 19.48
C VAL A 367 -25.74 -16.52 18.11
N THR A 368 -25.46 -15.22 17.93
CA THR A 368 -25.46 -14.55 16.63
C THR A 368 -24.08 -14.63 16.03
N PHE A 369 -23.96 -14.65 14.70
CA PHE A 369 -22.69 -14.71 13.98
C PHE A 369 -22.87 -14.23 12.55
N LEU A 370 -21.76 -13.91 11.89
CA LEU A 370 -21.72 -13.64 10.46
C LEU A 370 -21.41 -14.91 9.70
N ARG A 371 -21.96 -15.04 8.48
CA ARG A 371 -21.66 -16.12 7.54
C ARG A 371 -21.28 -15.50 6.20
N GLY A 372 -20.11 -15.86 5.67
CA GLY A 372 -19.72 -15.54 4.31
C GLY A 372 -20.37 -16.47 3.27
N SER A 373 -20.25 -16.12 1.99
CA SER A 373 -20.80 -16.91 0.88
C SER A 373 -19.91 -18.08 0.43
N GLY A 374 -18.74 -18.28 1.06
CA GLY A 374 -17.78 -19.33 0.70
C GLY A 374 -16.68 -18.83 -0.25
N ALA A 375 -16.21 -17.58 -0.10
CA ALA A 375 -15.15 -17.00 -0.91
C ALA A 375 -13.88 -17.85 -0.92
N THR A 376 -13.43 -18.32 0.25
CA THR A 376 -12.23 -19.14 0.40
C THR A 376 -12.34 -20.47 -0.36
N GLU A 377 -13.54 -21.08 -0.42
CA GLU A 377 -13.78 -22.30 -1.19
C GLU A 377 -13.72 -22.09 -2.71
N ARG A 378 -13.85 -20.83 -3.15
CA ARG A 378 -13.69 -20.42 -4.55
C ARG A 378 -12.31 -19.86 -4.86
N GLY A 379 -11.37 -19.98 -3.92
CA GLY A 379 -10.01 -19.43 -4.05
C GLY A 379 -9.95 -17.92 -3.95
N ARG A 380 -10.92 -17.30 -3.24
CA ARG A 380 -10.95 -15.88 -2.90
C ARG A 380 -10.79 -15.70 -1.40
N ASP A 381 -10.37 -14.53 -1.00
CA ASP A 381 -10.30 -14.18 0.40
C ASP A 381 -11.68 -13.75 0.94
N LEU A 382 -11.88 -13.86 2.27
CA LEU A 382 -13.15 -13.49 2.90
C LEU A 382 -13.42 -11.98 2.78
N ASP A 383 -12.39 -11.16 2.71
CA ASP A 383 -12.48 -9.73 2.47
C ASP A 383 -12.89 -9.36 1.03
N GLU A 384 -12.81 -10.31 0.10
CA GLU A 384 -13.39 -10.19 -1.24
C GLU A 384 -14.89 -10.53 -1.30
N GLU A 385 -15.49 -10.99 -0.19
CA GLU A 385 -16.93 -11.16 -0.08
C GLU A 385 -17.63 -9.80 -0.14
N LEU A 386 -18.56 -9.65 -1.06
CA LEU A 386 -19.33 -8.42 -1.22
C LEU A 386 -20.42 -8.25 -0.15
N TRP A 387 -20.81 -9.32 0.51
CA TRP A 387 -21.83 -9.36 1.56
C TRP A 387 -21.63 -10.49 2.54
N LEU A 388 -22.15 -10.29 3.76
CA LEU A 388 -22.14 -11.23 4.86
C LEU A 388 -23.57 -11.40 5.39
N ASP A 389 -23.99 -12.62 5.67
CA ASP A 389 -25.28 -12.87 6.30
C ASP A 389 -25.15 -12.80 7.82
N LEU A 390 -25.91 -11.91 8.47
CA LEU A 390 -26.14 -11.96 9.90
C LEU A 390 -27.12 -13.10 10.20
N MET A 391 -26.72 -14.00 11.08
CA MET A 391 -27.48 -15.17 11.46
C MET A 391 -27.47 -15.39 12.97
N TRP A 392 -28.34 -16.25 13.47
CA TRP A 392 -28.28 -16.75 14.84
C TRP A 392 -28.71 -18.22 14.92
N ALA A 393 -28.22 -18.93 15.94
CA ALA A 393 -28.63 -20.27 16.27
C ALA A 393 -28.84 -20.43 17.79
N PRO A 394 -29.63 -21.41 18.24
CA PRO A 394 -29.71 -21.76 19.67
C PRO A 394 -28.35 -22.19 20.21
N VAL A 395 -27.98 -21.78 21.43
CA VAL A 395 -26.75 -22.24 22.08
C VAL A 395 -26.70 -23.78 22.16
N SER A 396 -27.86 -24.44 22.21
CA SER A 396 -27.97 -25.91 22.18
C SER A 396 -27.58 -26.54 20.84
N GLY A 397 -27.35 -25.76 19.81
CA GLY A 397 -27.16 -26.17 18.43
C GLY A 397 -28.50 -26.26 17.69
N GLY A 398 -28.42 -26.24 16.36
CA GLY A 398 -29.58 -26.34 15.47
C GLY A 398 -29.36 -25.61 14.14
N GLU A 399 -30.37 -25.54 13.32
CA GLU A 399 -30.31 -24.84 12.03
C GLU A 399 -30.25 -23.34 12.22
N PRO A 400 -29.21 -22.64 11.67
CA PRO A 400 -29.07 -21.22 11.77
C PRO A 400 -30.24 -20.47 11.11
N GLN A 401 -30.70 -19.42 11.78
CA GLN A 401 -31.76 -18.54 11.29
C GLN A 401 -31.15 -17.29 10.68
N TYR A 402 -31.53 -16.98 9.44
CA TYR A 402 -31.14 -15.78 8.72
C TYR A 402 -31.84 -14.54 9.29
N VAL A 403 -31.13 -13.43 9.39
CA VAL A 403 -31.65 -12.14 9.86
C VAL A 403 -31.60 -11.09 8.74
N VAL A 404 -30.41 -10.79 8.22
CA VAL A 404 -30.21 -9.79 7.17
C VAL A 404 -28.85 -10.00 6.49
N THR A 405 -28.74 -9.60 5.22
CA THR A 405 -27.46 -9.52 4.51
C THR A 405 -26.84 -8.12 4.67
N LEU A 406 -25.59 -8.08 5.10
CA LEU A 406 -24.78 -6.85 5.29
C LEU A 406 -23.85 -6.66 4.11
N GLY A 407 -23.65 -5.40 3.68
CA GLY A 407 -22.59 -5.07 2.73
C GLY A 407 -21.20 -5.25 3.36
N ASN A 408 -20.25 -5.79 2.62
CA ASN A 408 -18.85 -5.91 3.00
C ASN A 408 -17.99 -5.28 1.89
N ARG A 409 -17.15 -4.31 2.23
CA ARG A 409 -16.43 -3.50 1.24
C ARG A 409 -14.92 -3.57 1.33
N GLY A 410 -14.38 -4.68 1.78
CA GLY A 410 -13.01 -5.00 1.49
C GLY A 410 -11.96 -4.83 2.59
N ALA A 411 -10.76 -5.19 2.22
CA ALA A 411 -9.60 -5.62 2.98
C ALA A 411 -9.04 -4.65 4.05
N ALA A 412 -9.33 -3.38 3.98
CA ALA A 412 -8.76 -2.40 4.92
C ALA A 412 -9.56 -2.26 6.21
N ARG A 413 -10.75 -2.85 6.28
CA ARG A 413 -11.71 -2.62 7.37
C ARG A 413 -12.02 -3.90 8.13
N ARG A 414 -12.42 -3.72 9.38
CA ARG A 414 -12.81 -4.85 10.23
C ARG A 414 -14.20 -5.34 9.88
N MET A 415 -14.39 -6.65 9.96
CA MET A 415 -15.73 -7.24 9.86
C MET A 415 -16.63 -6.73 10.99
N PRO A 416 -17.96 -6.56 10.73
CA PRO A 416 -18.91 -6.13 11.73
C PRO A 416 -18.87 -7.01 12.97
N ARG A 417 -18.71 -6.38 14.14
CA ARG A 417 -18.85 -7.05 15.45
C ARG A 417 -20.28 -6.88 15.92
N LEU A 418 -20.81 -7.95 16.49
CA LEU A 418 -22.21 -8.04 16.88
C LEU A 418 -22.37 -7.82 18.37
N SER A 419 -23.43 -7.11 18.77
CA SER A 419 -23.83 -7.00 20.17
C SER A 419 -25.36 -6.91 20.29
N TRP A 420 -25.89 -7.17 21.45
CA TRP A 420 -27.32 -7.11 21.70
C TRP A 420 -27.71 -5.82 22.44
N THR A 421 -28.89 -5.29 22.13
CA THR A 421 -29.46 -4.18 22.88
C THR A 421 -29.64 -4.53 24.37
N PRO A 422 -29.66 -3.54 25.28
CA PRO A 422 -29.79 -3.80 26.73
C PRO A 422 -31.02 -4.64 27.10
N ASP A 423 -32.13 -4.45 26.38
CA ASP A 423 -33.39 -5.19 26.56
C ASP A 423 -33.39 -6.59 25.87
N GLY A 424 -32.31 -6.91 25.12
CA GLY A 424 -32.16 -8.18 24.41
C GLY A 424 -33.10 -8.38 23.23
N THR A 425 -33.78 -7.33 22.74
CA THR A 425 -34.77 -7.44 21.67
C THR A 425 -34.22 -7.25 20.28
N ARG A 426 -32.99 -6.63 20.14
CA ARG A 426 -32.38 -6.27 18.86
C ARG A 426 -30.90 -6.60 18.87
N ILE A 427 -30.33 -6.71 17.66
CA ILE A 427 -28.90 -6.96 17.42
C ILE A 427 -28.31 -5.67 16.84
N PHE A 428 -27.28 -5.11 17.47
CA PHE A 428 -26.46 -4.05 16.93
C PHE A 428 -25.39 -4.64 16.01
N TYR A 429 -25.14 -3.94 14.89
CA TYR A 429 -24.06 -4.19 13.96
C TYR A 429 -23.67 -2.89 13.25
N PHE A 430 -22.53 -2.87 12.60
CA PHE A 430 -22.16 -1.77 11.69
C PHE A 430 -21.96 -2.30 10.27
N GLU A 431 -22.16 -1.45 9.30
CA GLU A 431 -21.96 -1.74 7.88
C GLU A 431 -21.52 -0.49 7.12
N ASP A 432 -20.85 -0.67 5.98
CA ASP A 432 -20.46 0.44 5.13
C ASP A 432 -21.53 0.70 4.07
N LYS A 433 -21.89 1.99 3.91
CA LYS A 433 -22.84 2.46 2.91
C LYS A 433 -22.27 3.61 2.09
N GLY A 434 -22.79 3.78 0.89
CA GLY A 434 -22.34 4.81 -0.04
C GLY A 434 -21.04 4.43 -0.79
N SER A 435 -20.41 5.35 -1.44
CA SER A 435 -19.13 5.20 -2.13
C SER A 435 -18.45 6.56 -2.30
N GLY A 436 -17.13 6.58 -2.33
CA GLY A 436 -16.36 7.82 -2.46
C GLY A 436 -16.64 8.78 -1.30
N ASP A 437 -16.98 10.05 -1.58
CA ASP A 437 -17.26 11.07 -0.55
C ASP A 437 -18.49 10.76 0.30
N ASP A 438 -19.42 9.97 -0.23
CA ASP A 438 -20.67 9.58 0.45
C ASP A 438 -20.51 8.30 1.27
N GLU A 439 -19.32 7.71 1.30
CA GLU A 439 -19.04 6.51 2.06
C GLU A 439 -19.08 6.77 3.57
N ARG A 440 -19.91 5.98 4.28
CA ARG A 440 -20.12 6.08 5.72
C ARG A 440 -20.18 4.70 6.34
N THR A 441 -19.53 4.55 7.49
CA THR A 441 -19.79 3.44 8.41
C THR A 441 -21.03 3.75 9.22
N VAL A 442 -22.05 2.89 9.15
CA VAL A 442 -23.35 3.08 9.75
C VAL A 442 -23.55 2.09 10.90
N LEU A 443 -23.82 2.59 12.11
CA LEU A 443 -24.32 1.77 13.20
C LEU A 443 -25.81 1.54 13.01
N ALA A 444 -26.22 0.28 12.96
CA ALA A 444 -27.62 -0.12 12.86
C ALA A 444 -28.01 -1.16 13.91
N SER A 445 -29.31 -1.32 14.11
CA SER A 445 -29.87 -2.44 14.87
C SER A 445 -31.07 -3.05 14.15
N ILE A 446 -31.31 -4.34 14.39
CA ILE A 446 -32.38 -5.12 13.76
C ILE A 446 -32.94 -6.15 14.73
N ARG A 447 -34.21 -6.53 14.59
CA ARG A 447 -34.79 -7.65 15.37
C ARG A 447 -34.25 -8.99 14.84
N PRO A 448 -34.15 -10.04 15.67
CA PRO A 448 -33.69 -11.35 15.28
C PRO A 448 -34.52 -12.05 14.19
N ASP A 449 -35.75 -11.57 13.94
CA ASP A 449 -36.62 -12.03 12.84
C ASP A 449 -36.39 -11.26 11.52
N GLY A 450 -35.39 -10.35 11.47
CA GLY A 450 -35.08 -9.57 10.29
C GLY A 450 -35.96 -8.33 10.09
N THR A 451 -36.87 -8.04 11.03
CA THR A 451 -37.78 -6.87 10.94
C THR A 451 -37.24 -5.64 11.68
N ASP A 452 -37.85 -4.49 11.41
CA ASP A 452 -37.65 -3.21 12.17
C ASP A 452 -36.16 -2.80 12.23
N ARG A 453 -35.47 -2.72 11.06
CA ARG A 453 -34.11 -2.20 10.95
C ARG A 453 -34.09 -0.71 11.24
N GLN A 454 -33.20 -0.26 12.15
CA GLN A 454 -33.01 1.13 12.54
C GLN A 454 -31.55 1.52 12.42
N GLU A 455 -31.27 2.70 11.82
CA GLU A 455 -29.94 3.31 11.76
C GLU A 455 -29.81 4.35 12.88
N HIS A 456 -28.65 4.37 13.56
CA HIS A 456 -28.42 5.25 14.71
C HIS A 456 -27.44 6.37 14.41
N PHE A 457 -26.26 6.03 13.85
CA PHE A 457 -25.31 7.02 13.38
C PHE A 457 -24.66 6.64 12.05
N LYS A 458 -24.06 7.67 11.43
CA LYS A 458 -23.17 7.57 10.29
C LYS A 458 -21.85 8.23 10.64
N ILE A 459 -20.75 7.60 10.31
CA ILE A 459 -19.40 8.11 10.57
C ILE A 459 -18.60 8.07 9.26
N LYS A 460 -18.07 9.22 8.85
CA LYS A 460 -17.11 9.27 7.75
C LYS A 460 -15.77 8.68 8.23
N HIS A 461 -15.19 7.73 7.49
CA HIS A 461 -13.94 7.04 7.83
C HIS A 461 -13.98 6.26 9.16
N GLY A 462 -15.16 5.79 9.56
CA GLY A 462 -15.26 4.89 10.70
C GLY A 462 -14.76 3.47 10.36
N GLU A 463 -14.19 2.78 11.35
CA GLU A 463 -13.67 1.41 11.15
C GLU A 463 -14.36 0.40 12.06
N GLU A 464 -14.67 0.76 13.29
CA GLU A 464 -15.29 -0.09 14.28
C GLU A 464 -16.22 0.73 15.18
N ILE A 465 -17.40 0.19 15.53
CA ILE A 465 -18.36 0.85 16.42
C ILE A 465 -18.88 -0.17 17.44
N MET A 466 -18.76 0.13 18.73
CA MET A 466 -19.23 -0.70 19.83
C MET A 466 -20.11 0.06 20.79
N VAL A 467 -21.34 -0.42 20.98
CA VAL A 467 -22.31 0.18 21.91
C VAL A 467 -22.07 -0.32 23.33
N SER A 468 -22.19 0.58 24.31
CA SER A 468 -22.08 0.22 25.73
C SER A 468 -23.20 -0.75 26.16
N PRO A 469 -22.96 -1.62 27.16
CA PRO A 469 -23.96 -2.58 27.66
C PRO A 469 -25.28 -1.98 28.13
N ASP A 470 -25.28 -0.71 28.55
CA ASP A 470 -26.46 0.06 28.95
C ASP A 470 -27.13 0.79 27.78
N GLY A 471 -26.56 0.75 26.57
CA GLY A 471 -27.11 1.39 25.36
C GLY A 471 -27.00 2.91 25.32
N ARG A 472 -26.26 3.55 26.25
CA ARG A 472 -26.20 5.01 26.37
C ARG A 472 -25.06 5.65 25.63
N TRP A 473 -23.98 4.87 25.32
CA TRP A 473 -22.74 5.31 24.73
C TRP A 473 -22.35 4.46 23.54
N ALA A 474 -21.63 5.05 22.60
CA ALA A 474 -20.93 4.35 21.54
C ALA A 474 -19.46 4.74 21.54
N ALA A 475 -18.58 3.74 21.53
CA ALA A 475 -17.16 3.91 21.28
C ALA A 475 -16.89 3.51 19.83
N PHE A 476 -16.08 4.29 19.11
CA PHE A 476 -15.76 4.02 17.70
C PHE A 476 -14.32 4.40 17.36
N THR A 477 -13.80 3.80 16.30
CA THR A 477 -12.52 4.19 15.70
C THR A 477 -12.75 5.01 14.44
N ARG A 478 -11.89 6.03 14.26
CA ARG A 478 -11.75 6.81 13.05
C ARG A 478 -10.28 7.19 12.88
N ASP A 479 -9.74 6.95 11.68
CA ASP A 479 -8.33 7.25 11.38
C ASP A 479 -7.37 6.71 12.45
N PHE A 480 -7.58 5.45 12.88
CA PHE A 480 -6.90 4.71 13.95
C PHE A 480 -7.19 5.19 15.38
N GLN A 481 -7.77 6.35 15.57
CA GLN A 481 -8.02 6.93 16.91
C GLN A 481 -9.35 6.48 17.50
N GLY A 482 -9.40 6.39 18.83
CA GLY A 482 -10.60 5.97 19.57
C GLY A 482 -11.41 7.14 20.10
N TYR A 483 -12.72 7.13 19.82
CA TYR A 483 -13.67 8.17 20.22
C TYR A 483 -14.83 7.60 21.01
N LEU A 484 -15.37 8.41 21.93
CA LEU A 484 -16.58 8.14 22.70
C LEU A 484 -17.63 9.21 22.43
N THR A 485 -18.87 8.80 22.16
CA THR A 485 -20.03 9.70 22.03
C THR A 485 -21.28 9.13 22.70
N ALA A 486 -22.26 9.98 23.01
CA ALA A 486 -23.56 9.53 23.49
C ALA A 486 -24.34 8.86 22.34
N LEU A 487 -25.13 7.83 22.66
CA LEU A 487 -26.05 7.18 21.72
C LEU A 487 -27.47 7.71 21.98
N PRO A 488 -27.97 8.66 21.15
CA PRO A 488 -29.36 9.13 21.33
C PRO A 488 -30.33 8.09 20.74
N VAL A 489 -31.47 7.95 21.38
CA VAL A 489 -32.56 7.17 20.82
C VAL A 489 -33.39 8.10 19.92
N LEU A 490 -33.18 7.98 18.62
CA LEU A 490 -33.88 8.74 17.58
C LEU A 490 -34.70 7.79 16.72
N GLY A 491 -35.97 8.08 16.52
CA GLY A 491 -36.87 7.17 15.80
C GLY A 491 -36.81 7.25 14.28
N ARG A 492 -35.88 8.01 13.69
CA ARG A 492 -35.81 8.23 12.23
C ARG A 492 -34.35 8.34 11.74
N ASP A 493 -33.96 9.48 11.16
CA ASP A 493 -32.71 9.64 10.46
C ASP A 493 -31.48 9.51 11.38
N PRO A 494 -30.44 8.75 10.95
CA PRO A 494 -29.21 8.59 11.73
C PRO A 494 -28.44 9.91 11.86
N VAL A 495 -27.80 10.12 13.01
CA VAL A 495 -26.94 11.28 13.24
C VAL A 495 -25.62 11.11 12.52
N GLU A 496 -25.17 12.12 11.76
CA GLU A 496 -23.84 12.11 11.16
C GLU A 496 -22.80 12.67 12.13
N LEU A 497 -21.78 11.87 12.43
CA LEU A 497 -20.65 12.21 13.29
C LEU A 497 -19.42 12.55 12.45
N SER A 498 -18.70 13.60 12.84
CA SER A 498 -17.51 14.08 12.17
C SER A 498 -16.30 14.19 13.12
N GLY A 499 -16.07 13.17 13.95
CA GLY A 499 -15.03 13.19 14.98
C GLY A 499 -15.39 14.13 16.12
N GLU A 500 -14.49 15.02 16.53
CA GLU A 500 -14.66 15.92 17.68
C GLU A 500 -15.70 17.03 17.44
N SER A 501 -16.01 17.33 16.19
CA SER A 501 -17.01 18.31 15.78
C SER A 501 -18.22 17.64 15.16
N GLY A 502 -19.42 18.20 15.36
CA GLY A 502 -20.65 17.66 14.78
C GLY A 502 -21.87 17.88 15.66
N PRO A 503 -23.03 17.33 15.27
CA PRO A 503 -24.28 17.50 16.04
C PRO A 503 -24.25 16.86 17.43
N LEU A 504 -23.40 15.85 17.63
CA LEU A 504 -23.10 15.28 18.95
C LEU A 504 -21.62 15.46 19.25
N PRO A 505 -21.25 15.83 20.48
CA PRO A 505 -19.85 15.89 20.85
C PRO A 505 -19.27 14.48 20.94
N ALA A 506 -18.02 14.30 20.47
CA ALA A 506 -17.25 13.08 20.64
C ALA A 506 -15.92 13.41 21.32
N TYR A 507 -15.54 12.61 22.27
CA TYR A 507 -14.28 12.73 23.00
C TYR A 507 -13.27 11.72 22.53
N ARG A 508 -12.07 12.17 22.19
CA ARG A 508 -10.96 11.30 21.75
C ARG A 508 -10.23 10.73 22.95
N PHE A 509 -10.48 9.49 23.30
CA PHE A 509 -9.86 8.81 24.44
C PHE A 509 -8.55 8.07 24.09
N ALA A 510 -8.32 7.76 22.79
CA ALA A 510 -7.09 7.11 22.33
C ALA A 510 -6.53 7.87 21.12
N GLN A 511 -5.28 8.34 21.25
CA GLN A 511 -4.63 9.19 20.24
C GLN A 511 -3.68 8.43 19.31
N GLU A 512 -3.02 7.36 19.79
CA GLU A 512 -2.02 6.63 19.01
C GLU A 512 -2.64 5.52 18.17
N GLY A 513 -3.60 4.79 18.75
CA GLY A 513 -4.35 3.73 18.10
C GLY A 513 -5.41 3.15 19.01
N ALA A 514 -6.46 2.59 18.43
CA ALA A 514 -7.54 1.92 19.19
C ALA A 514 -8.08 0.75 18.34
N ASP A 515 -7.41 -0.39 18.44
CA ASP A 515 -7.84 -1.60 17.78
C ASP A 515 -8.66 -2.47 18.73
N TRP A 516 -9.67 -3.16 18.23
CA TRP A 516 -10.48 -4.10 19.00
C TRP A 516 -11.15 -3.46 20.22
N ILE A 517 -11.85 -2.32 20.03
CA ILE A 517 -12.57 -1.64 21.11
C ILE A 517 -13.62 -2.59 21.71
N THR A 518 -13.61 -2.75 23.03
CA THR A 518 -14.66 -3.47 23.77
C THR A 518 -15.07 -2.71 25.02
N TRP A 519 -16.27 -2.99 25.50
CA TRP A 519 -16.77 -2.52 26.80
C TRP A 519 -16.60 -3.60 27.86
N THR A 520 -16.28 -3.20 29.08
CA THR A 520 -16.47 -4.11 30.23
C THR A 520 -17.95 -4.44 30.39
N ALA A 521 -18.29 -5.61 30.93
CA ALA A 521 -19.68 -6.09 31.00
C ALA A 521 -20.59 -5.17 31.83
N ASP A 522 -20.02 -4.45 32.81
CA ASP A 522 -20.74 -3.46 33.66
C ASP A 522 -20.87 -2.09 32.97
N GLY A 523 -20.32 -1.92 31.74
CA GLY A 523 -20.36 -0.67 30.98
C GLY A 523 -19.54 0.48 31.57
N LYS A 524 -18.70 0.24 32.58
CA LYS A 524 -17.94 1.28 33.28
C LYS A 524 -16.59 1.60 32.72
N ALA A 525 -16.07 0.75 31.80
CA ALA A 525 -14.78 0.97 31.18
C ALA A 525 -14.78 0.51 29.71
N ILE A 526 -13.89 1.10 28.94
CA ILE A 526 -13.55 0.72 27.57
C ILE A 526 -12.16 0.06 27.60
N THR A 527 -12.00 -1.00 26.84
CA THR A 527 -10.70 -1.61 26.55
C THR A 527 -10.43 -1.62 25.05
N TRP A 528 -9.16 -1.53 24.67
CA TRP A 528 -8.70 -1.64 23.30
C TRP A 528 -7.26 -2.16 23.26
N SER A 529 -6.74 -2.55 22.10
CA SER A 529 -5.34 -2.96 21.97
C SER A 529 -4.57 -2.10 21.00
N GLU A 530 -3.26 -2.05 21.19
CA GLU A 530 -2.25 -1.60 20.25
C GLU A 530 -1.16 -2.69 20.17
N GLY A 531 -1.33 -3.60 19.22
CA GLY A 531 -0.48 -4.81 19.17
C GLY A 531 -0.58 -5.61 20.46
N PRO A 532 0.54 -5.84 21.19
CA PRO A 532 0.54 -6.64 22.42
C PRO A 532 0.08 -5.87 23.66
N ILE A 533 -0.20 -4.57 23.57
CA ILE A 533 -0.59 -3.73 24.70
C ILE A 533 -2.11 -3.61 24.72
N VAL A 534 -2.73 -4.04 25.80
CA VAL A 534 -4.16 -3.86 26.07
C VAL A 534 -4.32 -2.69 27.03
N HIS A 535 -5.12 -1.73 26.63
CA HIS A 535 -5.45 -0.53 27.36
C HIS A 535 -6.83 -0.64 28.01
N ARG A 536 -7.02 0.03 29.15
CA ARG A 536 -8.29 0.16 29.82
C ARG A 536 -8.44 1.57 30.38
N VAL A 537 -9.60 2.18 30.15
CA VAL A 537 -9.97 3.48 30.70
C VAL A 537 -11.39 3.43 31.25
N THR A 538 -11.63 4.07 32.38
CA THR A 538 -12.98 4.14 32.92
C THR A 538 -13.80 5.24 32.22
N LEU A 539 -15.10 5.02 32.08
CA LEU A 539 -16.02 6.02 31.57
C LEU A 539 -15.97 7.32 32.39
N ALA A 540 -15.79 7.22 33.72
CA ALA A 540 -15.65 8.36 34.60
C ALA A 540 -14.37 9.18 34.28
N ASP A 541 -13.23 8.54 34.01
CA ASP A 541 -12.00 9.24 33.66
C ASP A 541 -12.14 9.97 32.32
N ILE A 542 -12.80 9.35 31.35
CA ILE A 542 -13.10 9.99 30.06
C ILE A 542 -13.99 11.21 30.27
N GLN A 543 -15.07 11.09 31.04
CA GLN A 543 -16.01 12.19 31.31
C GLN A 543 -15.34 13.34 32.06
N ASN A 544 -14.55 13.04 33.08
CA ASN A 544 -13.78 14.03 33.83
C ASN A 544 -12.80 14.80 32.97
N SER A 545 -12.13 14.10 32.06
CA SER A 545 -11.17 14.71 31.13
C SER A 545 -11.88 15.57 30.09
N TRP A 546 -13.02 15.10 29.61
CA TRP A 546 -13.87 15.83 28.68
C TRP A 546 -14.40 17.14 29.26
N ASP A 547 -14.85 17.13 30.53
CA ASP A 547 -15.34 18.32 31.22
C ASP A 547 -14.22 19.35 31.42
N LYS A 548 -13.00 18.91 31.77
CA LYS A 548 -11.81 19.79 31.87
C LYS A 548 -11.49 20.48 30.55
N GLU A 549 -11.50 19.75 29.44
CA GLU A 549 -11.24 20.36 28.11
C GLU A 549 -12.30 21.40 27.73
N LYS A 550 -13.56 21.18 28.10
CA LYS A 550 -14.61 22.16 27.87
C LYS A 550 -14.45 23.40 28.72
N ASP A 551 -14.07 23.23 29.98
CA ASP A 551 -13.84 24.36 30.89
C ASP A 551 -12.64 25.20 30.39
N GLU A 552 -11.57 24.57 29.94
CA GLU A 552 -10.43 25.27 29.33
C GLU A 552 -10.79 25.96 28.00
N ALA A 553 -11.62 25.35 27.17
CA ALA A 553 -12.13 25.98 25.96
C ALA A 553 -13.04 27.18 26.27
N GLY A 554 -13.88 27.10 27.30
CA GLY A 554 -14.69 28.21 27.81
C GLY A 554 -13.83 29.37 28.32
N GLN A 555 -12.76 29.06 29.06
CA GLN A 555 -11.81 30.07 29.55
C GLN A 555 -11.07 30.78 28.42
N LYS A 556 -10.74 30.12 27.32
CA LYS A 556 -10.07 30.70 26.12
C LYS A 556 -10.93 31.77 25.44
N THR A 557 -12.23 31.75 25.63
CA THR A 557 -13.16 32.78 25.13
C THR A 557 -13.31 33.97 26.08
N ASP A 558 -12.73 33.90 27.31
CA ASP A 558 -12.69 35.03 28.26
C ASP A 558 -11.66 36.08 27.80
N PRO A 559 -12.03 37.35 27.65
CA PRO A 559 -11.08 38.43 27.30
C PRO A 559 -9.90 38.57 28.28
N ALA A 560 -10.02 38.04 29.50
CA ALA A 560 -8.95 38.06 30.52
C ALA A 560 -8.01 36.85 30.43
N PHE A 561 -8.26 35.88 29.54
CA PHE A 561 -7.47 34.66 29.41
C PHE A 561 -6.07 34.94 28.85
N LYS A 562 -5.02 34.65 29.59
CA LYS A 562 -3.63 34.63 29.12
C LYS A 562 -3.34 33.22 28.55
N ALA A 563 -3.11 33.15 27.24
CA ALA A 563 -2.72 31.90 26.59
C ALA A 563 -1.46 31.32 27.24
N LYS A 564 -1.48 30.05 27.62
CA LYS A 564 -0.30 29.31 28.10
C LYS A 564 0.83 29.33 27.06
N THR A 565 2.05 29.50 27.51
CA THR A 565 3.22 29.47 26.65
C THR A 565 3.42 28.06 26.04
N PRO A 566 4.14 27.92 24.91
CA PRO A 566 4.48 26.61 24.34
C PRO A 566 5.20 25.66 25.31
N GLU A 567 5.96 26.21 26.27
CA GLU A 567 6.64 25.42 27.31
C GLU A 567 5.69 24.94 28.40
N GLU A 568 4.68 25.71 28.78
CA GLU A 568 3.65 25.31 29.72
C GLU A 568 2.71 24.26 29.11
N LYS A 569 2.40 24.35 27.80
CA LYS A 569 1.65 23.30 27.08
C LYS A 569 2.40 21.98 26.97
N LYS A 570 3.74 22.01 26.89
CA LYS A 570 4.59 20.79 26.88
C LYS A 570 4.65 20.06 28.22
N LYS A 571 4.26 20.69 29.34
CA LYS A 571 4.27 20.13 30.68
C LYS A 571 2.92 19.55 31.10
N GLU A 572 1.88 19.69 30.30
CA GLU A 572 0.57 19.12 30.62
C GLU A 572 0.58 17.61 30.30
N PRO A 573 0.22 16.75 31.29
CA PRO A 573 0.02 15.34 31.01
C PRO A 573 -1.16 15.13 30.07
N PRO A 574 -1.19 14.02 29.29
CA PRO A 574 -2.35 13.69 28.48
C PRO A 574 -3.60 13.67 29.33
N THR A 575 -4.70 14.14 28.80
CA THR A 575 -5.97 14.37 29.54
C THR A 575 -6.56 13.05 30.03
N VAL A 576 -6.28 11.93 29.38
CA VAL A 576 -6.70 10.57 29.80
C VAL A 576 -5.50 9.66 29.91
N HIS A 577 -5.36 8.96 31.03
CA HIS A 577 -4.32 7.98 31.27
C HIS A 577 -4.93 6.58 31.37
N PRO A 578 -4.89 5.77 30.31
CA PRO A 578 -5.37 4.40 30.38
C PRO A 578 -4.42 3.54 31.23
N ASP A 579 -4.99 2.63 32.02
CA ASP A 579 -4.24 1.51 32.54
C ASP A 579 -3.76 0.66 31.36
N THR A 580 -2.49 0.21 31.40
CA THR A 580 -1.90 -0.58 30.31
C THR A 580 -1.43 -1.93 30.81
N THR A 581 -1.66 -2.98 30.01
CA THR A 581 -1.16 -4.33 30.25
C THR A 581 -0.50 -4.86 29.00
N GLU A 582 0.77 -5.16 29.09
CA GLU A 582 1.50 -5.80 28.00
C GLU A 582 1.34 -7.33 28.08
N VAL A 583 0.81 -7.94 27.02
CA VAL A 583 0.78 -9.39 26.84
C VAL A 583 2.14 -9.85 26.33
N ARG A 584 2.87 -10.62 27.13
CA ARG A 584 4.21 -11.14 26.79
C ARG A 584 4.10 -12.61 26.40
N LEU A 585 3.97 -12.86 25.10
CA LEU A 585 3.96 -14.21 24.52
C LEU A 585 5.19 -14.38 23.64
N LEU A 586 6.05 -15.33 24.05
CA LEU A 586 7.22 -15.77 23.29
C LEU A 586 7.00 -17.23 22.88
N VAL A 587 7.23 -17.52 21.60
CA VAL A 587 7.18 -18.88 21.06
C VAL A 587 8.50 -19.20 20.37
N PRO A 588 8.98 -20.44 20.40
CA PRO A 588 10.18 -20.81 19.67
C PRO A 588 10.03 -20.49 18.17
N ARG A 589 11.07 -19.96 17.54
CA ARG A 589 11.12 -19.81 16.09
C ARG A 589 11.22 -21.19 15.44
N ALA A 590 10.44 -21.40 14.39
CA ALA A 590 10.48 -22.67 13.66
C ALA A 590 11.76 -22.79 12.84
N HIS A 591 12.45 -23.91 13.01
CA HIS A 591 13.56 -24.33 12.18
C HIS A 591 13.72 -25.87 12.24
N PRO A 592 14.30 -26.50 11.20
CA PRO A 592 14.59 -27.93 11.22
C PRO A 592 15.75 -28.25 12.16
N THR A 593 15.95 -29.52 12.43
CA THR A 593 17.15 -30.04 13.11
C THR A 593 17.79 -31.11 12.24
N GLY A 594 19.12 -31.15 12.20
CA GLY A 594 19.89 -32.12 11.44
C GLY A 594 20.72 -31.52 10.29
N VAL A 595 21.22 -32.39 9.42
CA VAL A 595 22.13 -31.96 8.34
C VAL A 595 21.65 -32.43 6.98
N VAL A 596 21.61 -31.50 6.00
CA VAL A 596 21.38 -31.81 4.60
C VAL A 596 22.49 -31.19 3.74
N ALA A 597 22.94 -31.90 2.70
CA ALA A 597 23.97 -31.42 1.78
C ALA A 597 23.53 -31.56 0.34
N PHE A 598 23.87 -30.56 -0.49
CA PHE A 598 23.70 -30.57 -1.93
C PHE A 598 25.09 -30.63 -2.58
N ARG A 599 25.30 -31.58 -3.45
CA ARG A 599 26.59 -31.88 -4.02
C ARG A 599 26.60 -31.81 -5.54
N GLY A 600 27.71 -31.29 -6.09
CA GLY A 600 27.98 -31.30 -7.53
C GLY A 600 27.34 -30.19 -8.34
N ALA A 601 26.71 -29.20 -7.69
CA ALA A 601 26.02 -28.09 -8.39
C ALA A 601 27.01 -26.98 -8.80
N ARG A 602 26.65 -26.22 -9.84
CA ARG A 602 27.13 -24.85 -9.99
C ARG A 602 26.52 -24.02 -8.85
N ILE A 603 27.31 -23.15 -8.21
CA ILE A 603 26.80 -22.30 -7.13
C ILE A 603 27.11 -20.86 -7.46
N ILE A 604 26.07 -20.04 -7.63
CA ILE A 604 26.11 -18.59 -7.72
C ILE A 604 25.99 -18.08 -6.30
N THR A 605 27.04 -17.55 -5.72
CA THR A 605 27.05 -17.24 -4.29
C THR A 605 26.46 -15.86 -3.95
N GLU A 606 26.46 -14.94 -4.93
CA GLU A 606 26.19 -13.51 -4.75
C GLU A 606 27.09 -12.83 -3.69
N LYS A 607 28.23 -13.43 -3.39
CA LYS A 607 29.35 -12.83 -2.66
C LYS A 607 30.29 -12.18 -3.67
N GLY A 608 30.02 -10.95 -4.06
CA GLY A 608 30.63 -10.36 -5.24
C GLY A 608 30.26 -11.14 -6.51
N ASP A 609 31.24 -11.42 -7.35
CA ASP A 609 31.05 -12.14 -8.64
C ASP A 609 31.40 -13.64 -8.55
N GLU A 610 31.43 -14.19 -7.33
CA GLU A 610 31.90 -15.57 -7.14
C GLU A 610 30.88 -16.59 -7.66
N VAL A 611 31.34 -17.45 -8.59
CA VAL A 611 30.60 -18.62 -9.09
C VAL A 611 31.46 -19.86 -8.92
N ILE A 612 30.99 -20.85 -8.17
CA ILE A 612 31.66 -22.15 -8.01
C ILE A 612 31.11 -23.09 -9.08
N SER A 613 31.92 -23.49 -10.04
CA SER A 613 31.47 -24.28 -11.21
C SER A 613 30.94 -25.67 -10.84
N GLN A 614 31.50 -26.28 -9.80
CA GLN A 614 31.09 -27.57 -9.24
C GLN A 614 31.35 -27.53 -7.73
N GLY A 615 30.30 -27.39 -6.95
CA GLY A 615 30.38 -27.11 -5.52
C GLY A 615 29.50 -27.99 -4.66
N THR A 616 29.76 -27.90 -3.36
CA THR A 616 28.97 -28.52 -2.29
C THR A 616 28.54 -27.45 -1.32
N ILE A 617 27.25 -27.45 -0.93
CA ILE A 617 26.71 -26.68 0.17
C ILE A 617 26.19 -27.63 1.25
N VAL A 618 26.59 -27.42 2.51
CA VAL A 618 26.13 -28.18 3.67
C VAL A 618 25.34 -27.27 4.57
N VAL A 619 24.14 -27.69 4.89
CA VAL A 619 23.22 -26.98 5.79
C VAL A 619 23.08 -27.76 7.08
N GLN A 620 23.27 -27.10 8.20
CA GLN A 620 22.98 -27.65 9.53
C GLN A 620 21.87 -26.81 10.17
N ASP A 621 20.79 -27.49 10.54
CA ASP A 621 19.60 -26.85 11.08
C ASP A 621 19.08 -25.77 10.07
N ASP A 622 19.08 -24.51 10.43
CA ASP A 622 18.63 -23.42 9.56
C ASP A 622 19.76 -22.65 8.86
N LYS A 623 21.03 -23.06 9.03
CA LYS A 623 22.18 -22.27 8.56
C LYS A 623 23.06 -23.03 7.57
N ILE A 624 23.71 -22.29 6.71
CA ILE A 624 24.80 -22.79 5.89
C ILE A 624 25.99 -23.06 6.81
N LEU A 625 26.34 -24.35 6.98
CA LEU A 625 27.49 -24.77 7.75
C LEU A 625 28.79 -24.57 6.95
N ALA A 626 28.80 -24.98 5.68
CA ALA A 626 29.94 -24.88 4.80
C ALA A 626 29.49 -24.82 3.35
N ILE A 627 30.26 -24.11 2.51
CA ILE A 627 30.08 -23.97 1.09
C ILE A 627 31.43 -23.86 0.41
N GLY A 628 31.65 -24.51 -0.74
CA GLY A 628 32.89 -24.45 -1.48
C GLY A 628 32.97 -25.43 -2.66
N PRO A 629 34.09 -25.47 -3.39
CA PRO A 629 34.31 -26.41 -4.47
C PRO A 629 34.13 -27.87 -4.01
N GLU A 630 33.66 -28.73 -4.89
CA GLU A 630 33.48 -30.15 -4.62
C GLU A 630 34.81 -30.78 -4.12
N GLY A 631 34.74 -31.58 -3.08
CA GLY A 631 35.90 -32.20 -2.44
C GLY A 631 36.62 -31.31 -1.41
N SER A 632 36.36 -30.00 -1.38
CA SER A 632 36.89 -29.08 -0.34
C SER A 632 35.98 -28.98 0.89
N VAL A 633 34.74 -29.39 0.77
CA VAL A 633 33.72 -29.29 1.85
C VAL A 633 33.49 -30.69 2.44
N THR A 634 33.69 -30.84 3.73
CA THR A 634 33.38 -32.08 4.46
C THR A 634 31.89 -32.18 4.73
N ILE A 635 31.27 -33.27 4.24
CA ILE A 635 29.87 -33.58 4.56
C ILE A 635 29.85 -34.40 5.86
N PRO A 636 29.17 -33.94 6.93
CA PRO A 636 29.08 -34.71 8.19
C PRO A 636 28.46 -36.09 8.01
N ALA A 637 28.93 -37.05 8.79
CA ALA A 637 28.32 -38.39 8.82
C ALA A 637 26.85 -38.33 9.24
N GLY A 638 25.97 -39.09 8.52
CA GLY A 638 24.53 -39.06 8.76
C GLY A 638 23.77 -37.92 8.07
N ALA A 639 24.45 -37.04 7.35
CA ALA A 639 23.79 -36.02 6.55
C ALA A 639 22.92 -36.63 5.43
N ARG A 640 21.77 -36.04 5.19
CA ARG A 640 20.99 -36.32 3.97
C ARG A 640 21.70 -35.67 2.78
N VAL A 641 22.19 -36.47 1.85
CA VAL A 641 22.84 -35.95 0.63
C VAL A 641 21.86 -35.94 -0.52
N ILE A 642 21.73 -34.78 -1.17
CA ILE A 642 20.97 -34.58 -2.41
C ILE A 642 21.97 -34.35 -3.53
N ASP A 643 21.90 -35.18 -4.57
CA ASP A 643 22.70 -35.00 -5.79
C ASP A 643 22.15 -33.84 -6.60
N ALA A 644 22.96 -32.85 -6.84
CA ALA A 644 22.66 -31.65 -7.61
C ALA A 644 23.57 -31.47 -8.81
N ALA A 645 24.24 -32.57 -9.25
CA ALA A 645 25.09 -32.56 -10.45
C ALA A 645 24.29 -32.03 -11.65
N GLY A 646 24.91 -31.10 -12.41
CA GLY A 646 24.31 -30.47 -13.57
C GLY A 646 23.27 -29.39 -13.27
N LYS A 647 22.97 -29.14 -12.00
CA LYS A 647 22.03 -28.09 -11.53
C LYS A 647 22.75 -26.83 -11.10
N THR A 648 22.01 -25.75 -10.95
CA THR A 648 22.52 -24.47 -10.44
C THR A 648 21.88 -24.11 -9.12
N ILE A 649 22.66 -23.72 -8.12
CA ILE A 649 22.19 -23.18 -6.84
C ILE A 649 22.42 -21.66 -6.83
N MET A 650 21.44 -20.90 -6.40
CA MET A 650 21.54 -19.46 -6.17
C MET A 650 20.77 -19.09 -4.89
N PRO A 651 21.04 -17.91 -4.27
CA PRO A 651 20.22 -17.46 -3.13
C PRO A 651 18.75 -17.41 -3.49
N GLY A 652 17.88 -17.61 -2.50
CA GLY A 652 16.46 -17.38 -2.66
C GLY A 652 16.18 -15.90 -2.96
N MET A 653 15.22 -15.64 -3.83
CA MET A 653 14.86 -14.27 -4.21
C MET A 653 14.23 -13.51 -3.04
N VAL A 654 14.55 -12.22 -2.98
CA VAL A 654 14.03 -11.23 -2.02
C VAL A 654 13.21 -10.21 -2.81
N ASP A 655 11.89 -10.35 -2.78
CA ASP A 655 10.97 -9.41 -3.40
C ASP A 655 10.63 -8.31 -2.39
N VAL A 656 11.12 -7.08 -2.63
CA VAL A 656 10.97 -5.97 -1.68
C VAL A 656 9.73 -5.12 -1.90
N HIS A 657 8.98 -5.40 -2.96
CA HIS A 657 7.70 -4.76 -3.23
C HIS A 657 6.66 -5.79 -3.67
N ALA A 658 6.30 -6.67 -2.73
CA ALA A 658 5.42 -7.80 -2.96
C ALA A 658 4.07 -7.57 -2.27
N HIS A 659 3.08 -7.03 -2.96
CA HIS A 659 1.72 -7.03 -2.42
C HIS A 659 1.19 -8.45 -2.39
N LEU A 660 1.30 -9.07 -1.23
CA LEU A 660 0.77 -10.40 -1.01
C LEU A 660 -0.75 -10.36 -0.93
N HIS A 661 -1.41 -11.30 -1.57
CA HIS A 661 -2.84 -11.53 -1.35
C HIS A 661 -2.98 -12.31 -0.05
N TYR A 662 -3.10 -11.57 1.06
CA TYR A 662 -3.31 -12.15 2.39
C TYR A 662 -4.73 -12.70 2.51
N ASN A 663 -4.87 -13.79 3.21
CA ASN A 663 -6.18 -14.24 3.61
C ASN A 663 -6.75 -13.34 4.71
N SER A 664 -8.05 -13.27 4.76
CA SER A 664 -8.79 -12.26 5.48
C SER A 664 -8.48 -12.16 6.98
N LEU A 665 -8.85 -11.02 7.52
CA LEU A 665 -8.65 -10.58 8.89
C LEU A 665 -9.12 -11.58 9.95
N ASP A 666 -10.14 -12.38 9.65
CA ASP A 666 -10.87 -13.12 10.67
C ASP A 666 -10.66 -14.64 10.60
N ILE A 667 -10.35 -15.19 9.43
CA ILE A 667 -10.08 -16.62 9.25
C ILE A 667 -8.84 -16.80 8.38
N ILE A 668 -7.78 -17.30 8.96
CA ILE A 668 -6.54 -17.59 8.24
C ILE A 668 -6.50 -19.07 7.92
N PRO A 669 -6.55 -19.49 6.64
CA PRO A 669 -6.44 -20.88 6.21
C PRO A 669 -5.15 -21.55 6.71
N GLU A 670 -5.14 -22.88 6.80
CA GLU A 670 -3.93 -23.63 7.14
C GLU A 670 -2.88 -23.54 6.04
N ALA A 671 -3.32 -23.56 4.77
CA ALA A 671 -2.50 -23.41 3.58
C ALA A 671 -2.88 -22.13 2.82
N ILE A 672 -1.92 -21.22 2.66
CA ILE A 672 -2.10 -19.93 1.98
C ILE A 672 -1.48 -20.03 0.59
N SER A 673 -2.32 -20.14 -0.46
CA SER A 673 -1.85 -20.43 -1.82
C SER A 673 -0.86 -19.41 -2.37
N PRO A 674 -1.00 -18.07 -2.18
CA PRO A 674 0.03 -17.10 -2.56
C PRO A 674 1.40 -17.35 -1.93
N TYR A 675 1.45 -17.87 -0.70
CA TYR A 675 2.71 -18.19 -0.02
C TYR A 675 3.41 -19.38 -0.66
N TYR A 676 2.65 -20.42 -0.97
CA TYR A 676 3.17 -21.58 -1.68
C TYR A 676 3.59 -21.24 -3.12
N ALA A 677 2.83 -20.36 -3.81
CA ALA A 677 3.22 -19.86 -5.12
C ALA A 677 4.58 -19.17 -5.10
N ASN A 678 4.78 -18.23 -4.16
CA ASN A 678 6.05 -17.52 -4.03
C ASN A 678 7.22 -18.50 -3.75
N LEU A 679 7.07 -19.41 -2.80
CA LEU A 679 8.09 -20.42 -2.52
C LEU A 679 8.36 -21.32 -3.73
N ALA A 680 7.33 -21.83 -4.40
CA ALA A 680 7.48 -22.71 -5.56
C ALA A 680 8.29 -22.06 -6.68
N TYR A 681 8.20 -20.76 -6.82
CA TYR A 681 8.98 -19.96 -7.77
C TYR A 681 10.27 -19.37 -7.18
N GLY A 682 10.68 -19.81 -5.98
CA GLY A 682 11.99 -19.46 -5.40
C GLY A 682 12.07 -18.12 -4.68
N VAL A 683 10.93 -17.46 -4.44
CA VAL A 683 10.87 -16.26 -3.60
C VAL A 683 10.80 -16.70 -2.14
N THR A 684 11.91 -16.60 -1.41
CA THR A 684 12.02 -17.07 -0.01
C THR A 684 11.76 -15.97 1.01
N THR A 685 11.85 -14.72 0.58
CA THR A 685 11.59 -13.54 1.43
C THR A 685 10.81 -12.50 0.64
N VAL A 686 9.79 -11.94 1.28
CA VAL A 686 8.96 -10.87 0.74
C VAL A 686 8.87 -9.70 1.71
N HIS A 687 8.83 -8.48 1.17
CA HIS A 687 8.49 -7.28 1.90
C HIS A 687 7.32 -6.60 1.21
N ASP A 688 6.21 -6.47 1.93
CA ASP A 688 5.01 -5.81 1.45
C ASP A 688 4.96 -4.36 1.96
N PRO A 689 5.15 -3.37 1.07
CA PRO A 689 5.18 -1.97 1.49
C PRO A 689 3.78 -1.34 1.68
N SER A 690 2.71 -2.13 1.67
CA SER A 690 1.34 -1.64 1.94
C SER A 690 0.38 -2.78 2.23
N ALA A 691 0.12 -3.06 3.50
CA ALA A 691 -0.83 -4.10 3.89
C ALA A 691 -1.61 -3.70 5.16
N SER A 692 -2.72 -4.39 5.42
CA SER A 692 -3.39 -4.31 6.71
C SER A 692 -2.44 -4.77 7.82
N ASN A 693 -2.33 -4.00 8.90
CA ASN A 693 -1.45 -4.33 10.02
C ASN A 693 -1.71 -5.73 10.57
N TYR A 694 -2.97 -6.03 10.87
CA TYR A 694 -3.34 -7.31 11.49
C TYR A 694 -3.08 -8.48 10.56
N THR A 695 -3.43 -8.35 9.29
CA THR A 695 -3.25 -9.41 8.31
C THR A 695 -1.77 -9.72 8.10
N ALA A 696 -0.98 -8.71 7.76
CA ALA A 696 0.43 -8.91 7.43
C ALA A 696 1.26 -9.39 8.63
N PHE A 697 1.14 -8.71 9.79
CA PHE A 697 1.97 -9.05 10.94
C PHE A 697 1.54 -10.34 11.63
N SER A 698 0.22 -10.64 11.71
CA SER A 698 -0.21 -11.92 12.29
C SER A 698 0.26 -13.12 11.45
N GLN A 699 0.17 -13.03 10.13
CA GLN A 699 0.63 -14.10 9.25
C GLN A 699 2.16 -14.20 9.22
N SER A 700 2.88 -13.07 9.31
CA SER A 700 4.33 -13.07 9.52
C SER A 700 4.76 -13.82 10.80
N GLU A 701 4.06 -13.58 11.90
CA GLU A 701 4.27 -14.29 13.17
C GLU A 701 3.95 -15.79 13.05
N MET A 702 2.87 -16.15 12.33
CA MET A 702 2.49 -17.54 12.08
C MET A 702 3.54 -18.28 11.24
N VAL A 703 4.10 -17.64 10.21
CA VAL A 703 5.20 -18.21 9.41
C VAL A 703 6.45 -18.38 10.26
N SER A 704 6.80 -17.39 11.07
CA SER A 704 7.99 -17.42 11.93
C SER A 704 7.90 -18.48 13.03
N ALA A 705 6.70 -18.72 13.55
CA ALA A 705 6.40 -19.76 14.54
C ALA A 705 6.14 -21.16 13.92
N GLY A 706 6.19 -21.30 12.60
CA GLY A 706 5.94 -22.57 11.92
C GLY A 706 4.49 -23.06 11.94
N VAL A 707 3.55 -22.18 12.24
CA VAL A 707 2.10 -22.46 12.20
C VAL A 707 1.57 -22.50 10.77
N THR A 708 2.20 -21.73 9.87
CA THR A 708 1.89 -21.64 8.45
C THR A 708 3.19 -21.71 7.64
N GLU A 709 3.19 -22.45 6.54
CA GLU A 709 4.31 -22.47 5.59
C GLU A 709 4.20 -21.32 4.60
N GLY A 710 5.36 -20.71 4.27
CA GLY A 710 5.42 -19.58 3.34
C GLY A 710 6.81 -18.95 3.28
N PRO A 711 7.00 -17.95 2.42
CA PRO A 711 8.19 -17.12 2.44
C PRO A 711 8.29 -16.38 3.77
N ARG A 712 9.44 -15.84 4.08
CA ARG A 712 9.59 -14.90 5.20
C ARG A 712 8.85 -13.62 4.84
N VAL A 713 7.87 -13.22 5.63
CA VAL A 713 6.99 -12.08 5.35
C VAL A 713 7.36 -10.90 6.23
N PHE A 714 7.66 -9.77 5.61
CA PHE A 714 7.81 -8.47 6.25
C PHE A 714 6.86 -7.46 5.61
N SER A 715 6.52 -6.41 6.33
CA SER A 715 5.63 -5.37 5.81
C SER A 715 5.88 -4.03 6.49
N THR A 716 5.53 -2.95 5.80
CA THR A 716 5.36 -1.64 6.43
C THR A 716 4.10 -1.57 7.29
N GLY A 717 3.19 -2.56 7.14
CA GLY A 717 1.81 -2.44 7.58
C GLY A 717 1.08 -1.34 6.82
N TYR A 718 0.08 -0.74 7.47
CA TYR A 718 -0.72 0.30 6.84
C TYR A 718 0.12 1.55 6.56
N ILE A 719 -0.03 2.08 5.35
CA ILE A 719 0.74 3.23 4.86
C ILE A 719 0.45 4.50 5.66
N LEU A 720 1.43 5.40 5.75
CA LEU A 720 1.23 6.75 6.27
C LEU A 720 0.57 7.61 5.18
N TYR A 721 -0.74 7.46 5.02
CA TYR A 721 -1.50 8.01 3.91
C TYR A 721 -1.77 9.50 4.08
N GLY A 722 -1.35 10.31 3.11
CA GLY A 722 -1.45 11.77 3.18
C GLY A 722 -2.79 12.36 2.70
N ALA A 723 -3.59 11.59 1.95
CA ALA A 723 -4.88 12.05 1.44
C ALA A 723 -6.03 11.82 2.42
N GLU A 724 -7.13 12.53 2.25
CA GLU A 724 -8.34 12.34 3.03
C GLU A 724 -9.07 11.05 2.59
N SER A 725 -8.88 9.99 3.35
CA SER A 725 -9.51 8.68 3.14
C SER A 725 -9.50 7.89 4.46
N PRO A 726 -10.22 6.78 4.57
CA PRO A 726 -10.12 5.93 5.76
C PRO A 726 -8.68 5.56 6.08
N GLY A 727 -8.27 5.72 7.33
CA GLY A 727 -6.91 5.45 7.78
C GLY A 727 -5.88 6.53 7.41
N ARG A 728 -6.32 7.77 7.17
CA ARG A 728 -5.40 8.90 6.97
C ARG A 728 -4.42 9.03 8.14
N ALA A 729 -3.14 9.14 7.82
CA ALA A 729 -2.11 9.53 8.77
C ALA A 729 -1.97 11.06 8.73
N GLU A 730 -2.73 11.75 9.57
CA GLU A 730 -2.63 13.21 9.67
C GLU A 730 -1.33 13.59 10.38
N ILE A 731 -0.45 14.31 9.67
CA ILE A 731 0.86 14.74 10.15
C ILE A 731 0.95 16.27 10.02
N GLN A 732 0.70 16.99 11.10
CA GLN A 732 0.81 18.44 11.16
C GLN A 732 2.00 18.91 12.01
N SER A 733 2.72 17.97 12.65
CA SER A 733 3.88 18.21 13.49
C SER A 733 4.82 17.00 13.55
N LEU A 734 6.04 17.21 14.06
CA LEU A 734 6.97 16.12 14.38
C LEU A 734 6.38 15.13 15.41
N ASP A 735 5.59 15.62 16.36
CA ASP A 735 4.98 14.76 17.37
C ASP A 735 3.89 13.85 16.78
N ASP A 736 3.15 14.33 15.77
CA ASP A 736 2.24 13.47 15.01
C ASP A 736 2.99 12.35 14.29
N ALA A 737 4.08 12.70 13.58
CA ALA A 737 4.91 11.71 12.92
C ALA A 737 5.45 10.68 13.93
N LYS A 738 5.94 11.12 15.11
CA LYS A 738 6.41 10.22 16.18
C LYS A 738 5.31 9.27 16.67
N ARG A 739 4.07 9.73 16.81
CA ARG A 739 2.93 8.88 17.21
C ARG A 739 2.70 7.76 16.19
N HIS A 740 2.62 8.10 14.91
CA HIS A 740 2.43 7.10 13.85
C HIS A 740 3.59 6.10 13.77
N ILE A 741 4.84 6.57 13.83
CA ILE A 741 6.03 5.70 13.79
C ILE A 741 6.07 4.74 14.98
N ARG A 742 5.79 5.22 16.21
CA ARG A 742 5.76 4.36 17.41
C ARG A 742 4.64 3.33 17.34
N ARG A 743 3.46 3.70 16.86
CA ARG A 743 2.36 2.75 16.62
C ARG A 743 2.82 1.62 15.71
N MET A 744 3.41 1.92 14.57
CA MET A 744 3.88 0.90 13.63
C MET A 744 4.99 0.02 14.23
N LYS A 745 5.92 0.60 14.97
CA LYS A 745 6.98 -0.14 15.67
C LYS A 745 6.42 -1.12 16.71
N ARG A 746 5.40 -0.73 17.47
CA ARG A 746 4.72 -1.60 18.44
C ARG A 746 4.11 -2.83 17.78
N LEU A 747 3.54 -2.66 16.58
CA LEU A 747 2.96 -3.74 15.79
C LEU A 747 4.02 -4.65 15.17
N GLY A 748 5.29 -4.23 15.11
CA GLY A 748 6.40 -5.06 14.61
C GLY A 748 7.01 -4.58 13.30
N ALA A 749 6.57 -3.46 12.76
CA ALA A 749 7.18 -2.86 11.58
C ALA A 749 8.62 -2.38 11.88
N PHE A 750 9.54 -2.64 10.97
CA PHE A 750 10.87 -2.05 10.93
C PHE A 750 11.07 -1.14 9.72
N THR A 751 10.06 -1.08 8.88
CA THR A 751 9.90 -0.14 7.76
C THR A 751 8.53 0.52 7.85
N VAL A 752 8.38 1.74 7.29
CA VAL A 752 7.09 2.40 7.08
C VAL A 752 7.04 2.96 5.67
N LYS A 753 5.84 2.96 5.06
CA LYS A 753 5.63 3.60 3.76
C LYS A 753 5.09 5.02 3.96
N SER A 754 5.90 6.02 3.60
CA SER A 754 5.45 7.41 3.48
C SER A 754 4.68 7.56 2.16
N TYR A 755 3.34 7.64 2.23
CA TYR A 755 2.50 7.61 1.04
C TYR A 755 1.98 9.00 0.71
N MET A 756 2.72 9.69 -0.17
CA MET A 756 2.38 10.96 -0.80
C MET A 756 1.93 12.05 0.18
N GLN A 757 2.64 12.17 1.30
CA GLN A 757 2.50 13.35 2.16
C GLN A 757 2.80 14.60 1.32
N PRO A 758 1.85 15.57 1.19
CA PRO A 758 1.97 16.63 0.19
C PRO A 758 3.12 17.60 0.47
N ARG A 759 3.41 17.89 1.75
CA ARG A 759 4.43 18.84 2.14
C ARG A 759 5.77 18.16 2.43
N ARG A 760 6.85 18.83 2.07
CA ARG A 760 8.21 18.33 2.34
C ARG A 760 8.52 18.26 3.84
N ASP A 761 8.04 19.22 4.64
CA ASP A 761 8.21 19.20 6.10
C ASP A 761 7.57 17.95 6.73
N GLN A 762 6.38 17.52 6.27
CA GLN A 762 5.75 16.29 6.72
C GLN A 762 6.64 15.06 6.45
N ARG A 763 7.20 14.97 5.23
CA ARG A 763 8.13 13.89 4.85
C ARG A 763 9.40 13.91 5.69
N GLN A 764 9.93 15.10 5.98
CA GLN A 764 11.09 15.27 6.85
C GLN A 764 10.79 14.92 8.31
N TRP A 765 9.60 15.25 8.83
CA TRP A 765 9.17 14.82 10.18
C TRP A 765 9.04 13.30 10.28
N VAL A 766 8.53 12.64 9.23
CA VAL A 766 8.49 11.16 9.17
C VAL A 766 9.91 10.59 9.24
N LEU A 767 10.87 11.13 8.47
CA LEU A 767 12.26 10.69 8.51
C LEU A 767 12.92 10.93 9.88
N ALA A 768 12.68 12.09 10.49
CA ALA A 768 13.23 12.41 11.81
C ALA A 768 12.69 11.43 12.88
N ALA A 769 11.37 11.22 12.88
CA ALA A 769 10.74 10.27 13.80
C ALA A 769 11.22 8.81 13.55
N ALA A 770 11.37 8.43 12.28
CA ALA A 770 11.82 7.09 11.90
C ALA A 770 13.30 6.85 12.31
N ARG A 771 14.16 7.87 12.17
CA ARG A 771 15.56 7.83 12.64
C ARG A 771 15.63 7.64 14.15
N ASP A 772 14.84 8.38 14.94
CA ASP A 772 14.79 8.26 16.40
C ASP A 772 14.38 6.83 16.82
N GLU A 773 13.52 6.17 16.05
CA GLU A 773 13.00 4.84 16.34
C GLU A 773 13.73 3.70 15.63
N SER A 774 14.79 4.00 14.86
CA SER A 774 15.53 3.01 14.03
C SER A 774 14.62 2.26 13.05
N ILE A 775 13.72 2.98 12.39
CA ILE A 775 12.80 2.48 11.35
C ILE A 775 13.25 3.03 9.99
N MET A 776 13.15 2.23 8.96
CA MET A 776 13.41 2.63 7.58
C MET A 776 12.16 3.24 6.95
N VAL A 777 12.33 4.15 6.00
CA VAL A 777 11.21 4.81 5.31
C VAL A 777 11.29 4.51 3.82
N VAL A 778 10.33 3.71 3.35
CA VAL A 778 10.12 3.41 1.93
C VAL A 778 8.96 4.27 1.42
N PRO A 779 9.21 5.31 0.62
CA PRO A 779 8.14 6.20 0.19
C PRO A 779 7.44 5.67 -1.05
N GLU A 780 6.19 6.07 -1.27
CA GLU A 780 5.60 6.03 -2.59
C GLU A 780 6.31 7.03 -3.49
N GLY A 781 6.84 6.54 -4.60
CA GLY A 781 7.45 7.35 -5.64
C GLY A 781 6.53 7.51 -6.86
N GLY A 782 7.11 7.78 -8.02
CA GLY A 782 6.37 8.03 -9.26
C GLY A 782 5.77 9.44 -9.31
N GLY A 783 4.88 9.72 -10.20
CA GLY A 783 4.02 10.89 -10.31
C GLY A 783 4.65 12.30 -10.34
N ASN A 784 5.68 12.58 -9.58
CA ASN A 784 6.38 13.87 -9.50
C ASN A 784 7.88 13.67 -9.31
N LEU A 785 8.68 13.99 -10.34
CA LEU A 785 10.13 13.81 -10.32
C LEU A 785 10.79 14.63 -9.22
N GLU A 786 10.44 15.89 -9.07
CA GLU A 786 11.07 16.82 -8.12
C GLU A 786 10.80 16.38 -6.67
N MET A 787 9.60 15.89 -6.41
CA MET A 787 9.27 15.29 -5.12
C MET A 787 10.15 14.06 -4.85
N ASN A 788 10.30 13.16 -5.83
CA ASN A 788 11.16 11.98 -5.71
C ASN A 788 12.62 12.38 -5.44
N MET A 789 13.13 13.37 -6.17
CA MET A 789 14.50 13.89 -5.95
C MET A 789 14.64 14.50 -4.54
N SER A 790 13.65 15.23 -4.04
CA SER A 790 13.67 15.76 -2.67
C SER A 790 13.67 14.67 -1.61
N MET A 791 12.95 13.56 -1.84
CA MET A 791 12.97 12.40 -0.93
C MET A 791 14.35 11.73 -0.87
N ILE A 792 15.03 11.62 -2.01
CA ILE A 792 16.42 11.12 -2.07
C ILE A 792 17.36 12.05 -1.29
N LEU A 793 17.28 13.36 -1.53
CA LEU A 793 18.10 14.35 -0.82
C LEU A 793 17.88 14.31 0.70
N ASP A 794 16.67 14.09 1.15
CA ASP A 794 16.29 14.07 2.57
C ASP A 794 16.67 12.74 3.25
N GLY A 795 17.04 11.68 2.49
CA GLY A 795 17.56 10.41 3.01
C GLY A 795 16.54 9.32 3.23
N HIS A 796 15.48 9.26 2.42
CA HIS A 796 14.59 8.09 2.37
C HIS A 796 15.35 6.83 2.00
N THR A 797 14.90 5.68 2.48
CA THR A 797 15.55 4.38 2.26
C THR A 797 15.60 4.01 0.79
N GLY A 798 14.53 4.28 0.05
CA GLY A 798 14.42 4.04 -1.38
C GLY A 798 13.42 4.95 -2.06
N ILE A 799 13.19 4.69 -3.34
CA ILE A 799 12.06 5.19 -4.14
C ILE A 799 11.36 3.97 -4.72
N GLU A 800 10.09 3.81 -4.37
CA GLU A 800 9.23 2.76 -4.91
C GLU A 800 8.56 3.25 -6.19
N HIS A 801 8.37 2.36 -7.14
CA HIS A 801 7.85 2.58 -8.49
C HIS A 801 8.76 3.34 -9.45
N ALA A 802 8.42 3.20 -10.74
CA ALA A 802 9.10 3.86 -11.83
C ALA A 802 9.09 5.39 -11.67
N LEU A 803 10.22 6.03 -11.96
CA LEU A 803 10.25 7.48 -12.09
C LEU A 803 9.33 7.93 -13.23
N PRO A 804 8.71 9.13 -13.12
CA PRO A 804 7.72 9.58 -14.10
C PRO A 804 8.33 10.07 -15.42
N VAL A 805 9.62 9.93 -15.62
CA VAL A 805 10.33 10.38 -16.83
C VAL A 805 11.30 9.31 -17.32
N THR A 806 11.39 9.16 -18.63
CA THR A 806 12.39 8.37 -19.34
C THR A 806 12.84 9.14 -20.59
N PRO A 807 14.12 9.04 -20.95
CA PRO A 807 15.23 8.43 -20.22
C PRO A 807 15.67 9.27 -19.00
N ILE A 808 16.25 8.63 -17.97
CA ILE A 808 16.89 9.35 -16.89
C ILE A 808 18.35 9.68 -17.27
N TYR A 809 18.84 10.83 -16.78
CA TYR A 809 20.15 11.38 -17.12
C TYR A 809 21.13 11.35 -15.93
N LYS A 810 22.37 11.79 -16.19
CA LYS A 810 23.49 11.70 -15.26
C LYS A 810 23.24 12.32 -13.89
N ASP A 811 22.48 13.40 -13.81
CA ASP A 811 22.13 14.10 -12.56
C ASP A 811 21.31 13.18 -11.63
N VAL A 812 20.22 12.59 -12.12
CA VAL A 812 19.37 11.64 -11.40
C VAL A 812 20.14 10.38 -11.03
N VAL A 813 20.88 9.81 -11.98
CA VAL A 813 21.71 8.60 -11.77
C VAL A 813 22.76 8.84 -10.68
N THR A 814 23.46 10.00 -10.73
CA THR A 814 24.48 10.37 -9.74
C THR A 814 23.84 10.55 -8.35
N LEU A 815 22.64 11.11 -8.27
CA LEU A 815 21.96 11.32 -7.01
C LEU A 815 21.64 9.97 -6.32
N PHE A 816 21.09 9.00 -7.03
CA PHE A 816 20.88 7.64 -6.51
C PHE A 816 22.18 6.98 -6.04
N ALA A 817 23.22 7.03 -6.88
CA ALA A 817 24.51 6.40 -6.57
C ALA A 817 25.18 7.01 -5.33
N LYS A 818 25.12 8.34 -5.15
CA LYS A 818 25.79 9.05 -4.05
C LYS A 818 25.00 9.01 -2.74
N SER A 819 23.67 8.93 -2.78
CA SER A 819 22.82 8.83 -1.58
C SER A 819 22.72 7.41 -1.07
N HIS A 820 23.06 6.41 -1.88
CA HIS A 820 22.76 4.99 -1.67
C HIS A 820 21.26 4.72 -1.45
N THR A 821 20.37 5.59 -1.98
CA THR A 821 18.93 5.35 -1.98
C THR A 821 18.63 4.19 -2.91
N GLY A 822 17.80 3.25 -2.46
CA GLY A 822 17.35 2.12 -3.28
C GLY A 822 16.37 2.57 -4.37
N TYR A 823 16.38 1.89 -5.51
CA TYR A 823 15.41 2.08 -6.58
C TYR A 823 14.69 0.77 -6.88
N THR A 824 13.40 0.73 -6.60
CA THR A 824 12.51 -0.42 -6.84
C THR A 824 11.54 -0.06 -7.98
N PRO A 825 11.89 -0.31 -9.26
CA PRO A 825 11.15 0.24 -10.40
C PRO A 825 9.75 -0.35 -10.59
N THR A 826 9.46 -1.55 -10.06
CA THR A 826 8.19 -2.26 -10.23
C THR A 826 7.72 -2.28 -11.68
N LEU A 827 8.51 -2.88 -12.55
CA LEU A 827 8.32 -2.87 -14.01
C LEU A 827 6.96 -3.41 -14.45
N LEU A 828 6.41 -4.37 -13.69
CA LEU A 828 5.11 -4.97 -13.98
C LEU A 828 3.96 -3.95 -13.88
N VAL A 829 4.15 -2.85 -13.14
CA VAL A 829 3.21 -1.73 -13.02
C VAL A 829 3.89 -0.39 -13.33
N ALA A 830 4.87 -0.37 -14.24
CA ALA A 830 5.63 0.82 -14.57
C ALA A 830 4.73 2.02 -14.90
N TYR A 831 4.95 3.15 -14.21
CA TYR A 831 4.24 4.37 -14.48
C TYR A 831 4.75 5.06 -15.75
N GLY A 832 3.84 5.70 -16.48
CA GLY A 832 4.17 6.45 -17.69
C GLY A 832 3.85 5.74 -19.00
N GLY A 833 3.39 4.49 -18.95
CA GLY A 833 2.96 3.71 -20.10
C GLY A 833 2.13 2.51 -19.71
N LEU A 834 2.07 1.52 -20.57
CA LEU A 834 1.37 0.27 -20.30
C LEU A 834 2.12 -0.53 -19.22
N SER A 835 1.37 -1.12 -18.29
CA SER A 835 1.94 -2.01 -17.27
C SER A 835 2.68 -3.20 -17.89
N GLY A 836 3.92 -3.42 -17.48
CA GLY A 836 4.78 -4.45 -18.06
C GLY A 836 4.25 -5.88 -17.93
N GLU A 837 3.37 -6.17 -16.93
CA GLU A 837 2.73 -7.48 -16.81
C GLU A 837 1.99 -7.89 -18.09
N HIS A 838 1.40 -6.95 -18.81
CA HIS A 838 0.65 -7.23 -20.04
C HIS A 838 1.54 -7.65 -21.21
N TRP A 839 2.81 -7.24 -21.23
CA TRP A 839 3.77 -7.75 -22.19
C TRP A 839 3.92 -9.27 -22.05
N PHE A 840 4.08 -9.79 -20.83
CA PHE A 840 4.20 -11.21 -20.56
C PHE A 840 2.91 -11.97 -20.88
N TYR A 841 1.76 -11.43 -20.55
CA TYR A 841 0.49 -12.02 -20.96
C TYR A 841 0.31 -12.03 -22.49
N GLN A 842 0.88 -11.07 -23.21
CA GLN A 842 0.83 -11.01 -24.69
C GLN A 842 1.71 -12.06 -25.33
N HIS A 843 2.87 -12.37 -24.76
CA HIS A 843 3.89 -13.21 -25.38
C HIS A 843 3.91 -14.65 -24.83
N ASP A 844 3.18 -14.98 -23.78
CA ASP A 844 3.13 -16.30 -23.18
C ASP A 844 1.68 -16.74 -22.89
N ASP A 845 1.45 -18.04 -23.08
CA ASP A 845 0.19 -18.71 -22.71
C ASP A 845 0.14 -19.03 -21.23
N VAL A 846 0.25 -18.01 -20.38
CA VAL A 846 0.35 -18.13 -18.90
C VAL A 846 -0.75 -19.00 -18.31
N TRP A 847 -1.97 -18.94 -18.87
CA TRP A 847 -3.13 -19.75 -18.47
C TRP A 847 -2.96 -21.26 -18.69
N LYS A 848 -1.93 -21.69 -19.45
CA LYS A 848 -1.57 -23.09 -19.65
C LYS A 848 -0.45 -23.57 -18.70
N ASN A 849 0.12 -22.68 -17.89
CA ASN A 849 1.23 -23.02 -17.02
C ASN A 849 0.77 -23.98 -15.91
N GLU A 850 1.09 -25.28 -16.08
CA GLU A 850 0.63 -26.34 -15.17
C GLU A 850 1.16 -26.14 -13.74
N LYS A 851 2.39 -25.63 -13.57
CA LYS A 851 2.95 -25.36 -12.26
C LYS A 851 2.18 -24.25 -11.58
N LEU A 852 1.88 -23.15 -12.29
CA LEU A 852 1.14 -22.03 -11.76
C LEU A 852 -0.29 -22.41 -11.37
N LEU A 853 -0.97 -23.22 -12.18
CA LEU A 853 -2.33 -23.70 -11.93
C LEU A 853 -2.46 -24.56 -10.67
N ARG A 854 -1.35 -25.07 -10.11
CA ARG A 854 -1.36 -25.76 -8.80
C ARG A 854 -1.50 -24.79 -7.62
N PHE A 855 -1.14 -23.52 -7.79
CA PHE A 855 -1.07 -22.53 -6.71
C PHE A 855 -1.99 -21.33 -6.93
N VAL A 856 -2.51 -21.13 -8.12
CA VAL A 856 -3.38 -20.00 -8.47
C VAL A 856 -4.72 -20.52 -8.98
N PRO A 857 -5.84 -20.05 -8.41
CA PRO A 857 -7.17 -20.46 -8.88
C PRO A 857 -7.35 -20.18 -10.37
N ARG A 858 -7.81 -21.17 -11.13
CA ARG A 858 -7.92 -21.06 -12.60
C ARG A 858 -8.77 -19.87 -13.05
N GLY A 859 -9.89 -19.62 -12.38
CA GLY A 859 -10.78 -18.52 -12.76
C GLY A 859 -10.09 -17.14 -12.67
N TRP A 860 -9.23 -16.98 -11.67
CA TRP A 860 -8.45 -15.75 -11.50
C TRP A 860 -7.40 -15.60 -12.62
N LEU A 861 -6.69 -16.66 -12.95
CA LEU A 861 -5.69 -16.66 -14.00
C LEU A 861 -6.31 -16.47 -15.39
N ASP A 862 -7.42 -17.15 -15.68
CA ASP A 862 -8.15 -17.01 -16.94
C ASP A 862 -8.67 -15.59 -17.15
N ALA A 863 -9.18 -14.94 -16.10
CA ALA A 863 -9.68 -13.56 -16.18
C ALA A 863 -8.60 -12.56 -16.59
N ARG A 864 -7.35 -12.76 -16.14
CA ARG A 864 -6.21 -11.88 -16.45
C ARG A 864 -5.51 -12.21 -17.78
N SER A 865 -5.43 -13.48 -18.15
CA SER A 865 -4.56 -13.94 -19.24
C SER A 865 -5.29 -14.26 -20.54
N ARG A 866 -6.57 -14.68 -20.53
CA ARG A 866 -7.30 -15.14 -21.72
C ARG A 866 -8.08 -14.04 -22.45
N ARG A 867 -8.65 -13.08 -21.71
CA ARG A 867 -9.42 -11.94 -22.28
C ARG A 867 -8.68 -10.65 -22.00
N ARG A 868 -7.64 -10.40 -22.78
CA ARG A 868 -6.77 -9.25 -22.60
C ARG A 868 -7.40 -8.01 -23.22
N ALA A 869 -7.51 -6.96 -22.42
CA ALA A 869 -7.93 -5.65 -22.88
C ALA A 869 -6.74 -4.80 -23.38
N VAL A 870 -5.51 -5.18 -23.02
CA VAL A 870 -4.29 -4.44 -23.36
C VAL A 870 -3.39 -5.31 -24.23
N MET A 871 -3.13 -4.82 -25.45
CA MET A 871 -2.18 -5.37 -26.41
C MET A 871 -1.47 -4.19 -27.11
N ALA A 872 -0.19 -4.34 -27.38
CA ALA A 872 0.62 -3.29 -27.98
C ALA A 872 1.72 -3.85 -28.85
N THR A 873 2.32 -3.00 -29.66
CA THR A 873 3.54 -3.30 -30.43
C THR A 873 4.75 -3.24 -29.51
N ASP A 874 5.87 -3.88 -29.91
CA ASP A 874 7.04 -4.02 -29.03
C ASP A 874 7.64 -2.69 -28.59
N ASP A 875 7.49 -1.64 -29.38
CA ASP A 875 7.99 -0.29 -29.13
C ASP A 875 7.07 0.56 -28.23
N ASP A 876 5.88 0.07 -27.87
CA ASP A 876 4.95 0.73 -26.93
C ASP A 876 5.18 0.34 -25.47
N TRP A 877 6.01 -0.65 -25.19
CA TRP A 877 6.22 -1.19 -23.85
C TRP A 877 7.24 -0.38 -23.05
N HIS A 878 6.75 0.60 -22.32
CA HIS A 878 7.54 1.56 -21.54
C HIS A 878 8.40 0.95 -20.41
N HIS A 879 8.04 -0.23 -19.89
CA HIS A 879 8.79 -0.88 -18.81
C HIS A 879 10.26 -1.17 -19.19
N MET A 880 10.55 -1.36 -20.49
CA MET A 880 11.92 -1.59 -20.98
C MET A 880 12.78 -0.33 -20.85
N ASP A 881 12.20 0.86 -21.11
CA ASP A 881 12.88 2.15 -20.91
C ASP A 881 13.16 2.44 -19.44
N VAL A 882 12.19 2.11 -18.57
CA VAL A 882 12.35 2.20 -17.11
C VAL A 882 13.48 1.28 -16.65
N ALA A 883 13.53 0.03 -17.14
CA ALA A 883 14.58 -0.92 -16.81
C ALA A 883 15.95 -0.47 -17.30
N ALA A 884 16.04 0.16 -18.49
CA ALA A 884 17.28 0.76 -18.98
C ALA A 884 17.75 1.92 -18.08
N GLY A 885 16.81 2.68 -17.51
CA GLY A 885 17.11 3.67 -16.47
C GLY A 885 17.66 3.04 -15.19
N ALA A 886 17.05 1.97 -14.72
CA ALA A 886 17.50 1.21 -13.54
C ALA A 886 18.92 0.64 -13.74
N LYS A 887 19.23 0.13 -14.93
CA LYS A 887 20.59 -0.30 -15.29
C LYS A 887 21.62 0.82 -15.11
N LYS A 888 21.34 2.03 -15.60
CA LYS A 888 22.26 3.18 -15.43
C LYS A 888 22.51 3.51 -13.96
N VAL A 889 21.49 3.37 -13.11
CA VAL A 889 21.64 3.56 -11.65
C VAL A 889 22.59 2.49 -11.08
N MET A 890 22.42 1.23 -11.44
CA MET A 890 23.29 0.13 -11.00
C MET A 890 24.74 0.29 -11.49
N GLU A 891 24.94 0.61 -12.75
CA GLU A 891 26.27 0.85 -13.34
C GLU A 891 27.02 2.01 -12.67
N ALA A 892 26.30 3.00 -12.15
CA ALA A 892 26.88 4.10 -11.39
C ALA A 892 27.19 3.76 -9.93
N GLY A 893 26.95 2.50 -9.51
CA GLY A 893 27.13 2.03 -8.12
C GLY A 893 25.92 2.31 -7.20
N GLY A 894 24.75 2.58 -7.76
CA GLY A 894 23.50 2.68 -7.01
C GLY A 894 22.87 1.31 -6.76
N HIS A 895 21.84 1.27 -5.91
CA HIS A 895 21.12 0.05 -5.53
C HIS A 895 19.80 -0.06 -6.29
N VAL A 896 19.62 -1.19 -6.98
CA VAL A 896 18.36 -1.54 -7.67
C VAL A 896 17.83 -2.84 -7.07
N GLN A 897 16.54 -2.89 -6.75
CA GLN A 897 15.91 -4.04 -6.15
C GLN A 897 14.76 -4.58 -7.01
N LEU A 898 14.49 -5.88 -6.86
CA LEU A 898 13.36 -6.54 -7.46
C LEU A 898 12.09 -6.21 -6.64
N GLY A 899 11.02 -5.80 -7.35
CA GLY A 899 9.70 -5.54 -6.78
C GLY A 899 8.59 -5.95 -7.75
N ALA A 900 8.06 -7.17 -7.62
CA ALA A 900 7.06 -7.74 -8.54
C ALA A 900 5.63 -7.19 -8.34
N HIS A 901 5.43 -6.36 -7.33
CA HIS A 901 4.17 -5.68 -7.02
C HIS A 901 2.96 -6.61 -6.77
N GLY A 902 3.19 -7.91 -6.61
CA GLY A 902 2.11 -8.88 -6.38
C GLY A 902 1.17 -9.13 -7.57
N GLN A 903 1.54 -8.69 -8.77
CA GLN A 903 0.67 -8.79 -9.96
C GLN A 903 0.35 -10.24 -10.33
N LEU A 904 1.31 -11.15 -10.15
CA LEU A 904 1.12 -12.60 -10.23
C LEU A 904 2.07 -13.27 -9.24
N GLN A 905 1.53 -13.87 -8.20
CA GLN A 905 2.32 -14.46 -7.12
C GLN A 905 3.28 -15.52 -7.66
N GLY A 906 4.53 -15.44 -7.24
CA GLY A 906 5.62 -16.33 -7.65
C GLY A 906 6.18 -16.01 -9.04
N LEU A 907 5.45 -16.29 -10.13
CA LEU A 907 5.92 -16.06 -11.49
C LEU A 907 6.19 -14.58 -11.78
N GLY A 908 5.44 -13.68 -11.17
CA GLY A 908 5.66 -12.24 -11.32
C GLY A 908 7.06 -11.77 -10.92
N ALA A 909 7.69 -12.41 -9.93
CA ALA A 909 9.07 -12.11 -9.56
C ALA A 909 10.08 -12.43 -10.69
N HIS A 910 9.82 -13.51 -11.43
CA HIS A 910 10.63 -13.83 -12.63
C HIS A 910 10.38 -12.84 -13.76
N TRP A 911 9.13 -12.40 -13.95
CA TRP A 911 8.82 -11.39 -14.95
C TRP A 911 9.52 -10.05 -14.65
N GLU A 912 9.53 -9.62 -13.40
CA GLU A 912 10.29 -8.43 -12.99
C GLU A 912 11.79 -8.60 -13.26
N LEU A 913 12.35 -9.77 -12.89
CA LEU A 913 13.74 -10.14 -13.15
C LEU A 913 14.07 -10.13 -14.67
N TRP A 914 13.20 -10.72 -15.50
CA TRP A 914 13.37 -10.75 -16.97
C TRP A 914 13.19 -9.35 -17.55
N GLY A 915 12.26 -8.53 -17.02
CA GLY A 915 12.09 -7.14 -17.40
C GLY A 915 13.36 -6.30 -17.19
N LEU A 916 14.08 -6.51 -16.09
CA LEU A 916 15.38 -5.86 -15.86
C LEU A 916 16.39 -6.20 -16.98
N THR A 917 16.41 -7.45 -17.47
CA THR A 917 17.31 -7.86 -18.58
C THR A 917 16.81 -7.33 -19.92
N GLN A 918 15.50 -7.15 -20.13
CA GLN A 918 14.96 -6.46 -21.30
C GLN A 918 15.46 -5.00 -21.39
N GLY A 919 15.69 -4.33 -20.23
CA GLY A 919 16.36 -3.03 -20.15
C GLY A 919 17.87 -3.07 -20.31
N GLY A 920 18.45 -4.25 -20.55
CA GLY A 920 19.87 -4.45 -20.88
C GLY A 920 20.76 -4.80 -19.68
N MET A 921 20.23 -5.09 -18.49
CA MET A 921 21.04 -5.70 -17.43
C MET A 921 21.51 -7.09 -17.86
N THR A 922 22.73 -7.45 -17.47
CA THR A 922 23.20 -8.83 -17.59
C THR A 922 22.42 -9.74 -16.63
N PRO A 923 22.32 -11.06 -16.91
CA PRO A 923 21.71 -11.99 -15.98
C PRO A 923 22.28 -11.90 -14.55
N ALA A 924 23.60 -11.72 -14.41
CA ALA A 924 24.25 -11.58 -13.09
C ALA A 924 23.79 -10.31 -12.35
N GLU A 925 23.69 -9.17 -13.03
CA GLU A 925 23.20 -7.92 -12.44
C GLU A 925 21.73 -8.05 -11.99
N ALA A 926 20.90 -8.67 -12.82
CA ALA A 926 19.48 -8.88 -12.50
C ALA A 926 19.31 -9.85 -11.31
N LEU A 927 20.10 -10.93 -11.23
CA LEU A 927 20.11 -11.84 -10.08
C LEU A 927 20.55 -11.12 -8.79
N ARG A 928 21.55 -10.25 -8.88
CA ARG A 928 22.01 -9.43 -7.76
C ARG A 928 20.90 -8.51 -7.24
N ALA A 929 20.15 -7.86 -8.14
CA ALA A 929 18.99 -7.04 -7.77
C ALA A 929 17.90 -7.87 -7.06
N ALA A 930 17.71 -9.13 -7.49
CA ALA A 930 16.70 -10.01 -6.94
C ALA A 930 17.12 -10.72 -5.64
N THR A 931 18.36 -10.57 -5.19
CA THR A 931 18.88 -11.31 -4.03
C THR A 931 19.58 -10.39 -3.04
N ILE A 932 20.90 -10.18 -3.16
CA ILE A 932 21.68 -9.44 -2.16
C ILE A 932 21.29 -7.97 -2.06
N MET A 933 21.01 -7.27 -3.18
CA MET A 933 20.61 -5.87 -3.12
C MET A 933 19.23 -5.68 -2.47
N GLY A 934 18.30 -6.62 -2.70
CA GLY A 934 17.03 -6.63 -1.96
C GLY A 934 17.22 -6.84 -0.47
N ALA A 935 18.11 -7.76 -0.07
CA ALA A 935 18.44 -8.00 1.33
C ALA A 935 19.12 -6.78 1.99
N GLU A 936 20.06 -6.13 1.30
CA GLU A 936 20.73 -4.90 1.76
C GLU A 936 19.73 -3.75 1.93
N TYR A 937 18.78 -3.65 1.00
CA TYR A 937 17.77 -2.58 1.00
C TYR A 937 16.95 -2.57 2.29
N ILE A 938 16.51 -3.72 2.75
CA ILE A 938 15.70 -3.86 3.97
C ILE A 938 16.49 -4.32 5.19
N GLY A 939 17.85 -4.27 5.15
CA GLY A 939 18.75 -4.52 6.30
C GLY A 939 18.88 -5.99 6.70
N LEU A 940 18.69 -6.94 5.76
CA LEU A 940 18.74 -8.39 5.99
C LEU A 940 20.02 -9.07 5.50
N ASP A 941 20.94 -8.34 4.86
CA ASP A 941 22.14 -8.84 4.20
C ASP A 941 23.07 -9.66 5.08
N LYS A 942 23.04 -9.48 6.41
CA LYS A 942 23.77 -10.31 7.38
C LYS A 942 23.23 -11.74 7.46
N TRP A 943 22.00 -11.96 7.02
CA TRP A 943 21.31 -13.23 7.21
C TRP A 943 21.00 -13.95 5.90
N ILE A 944 20.67 -13.23 4.84
CA ILE A 944 20.21 -13.76 3.56
C ILE A 944 20.77 -12.93 2.37
N GLY A 945 20.40 -13.29 1.14
CA GLY A 945 20.75 -12.59 -0.09
C GLY A 945 22.05 -13.06 -0.73
N SER A 946 22.95 -13.69 0.02
CA SER A 946 24.13 -14.37 -0.51
C SER A 946 24.35 -15.70 0.21
N LEU A 947 25.09 -16.63 -0.41
CA LEU A 947 25.40 -17.95 0.14
C LEU A 947 26.77 -17.93 0.81
N GLU A 948 26.77 -17.82 2.13
CA GLU A 948 27.97 -17.78 2.95
C GLU A 948 27.80 -18.60 4.21
N ALA A 949 28.86 -19.23 4.70
CA ALA A 949 28.81 -19.97 5.98
C ALA A 949 28.35 -19.04 7.13
N GLY A 950 27.41 -19.52 7.92
CA GLY A 950 26.78 -18.78 9.03
C GLY A 950 25.51 -18.03 8.68
N LYS A 951 25.21 -17.74 7.42
CA LYS A 951 23.92 -17.19 6.97
C LYS A 951 22.83 -18.25 7.01
N LEU A 952 21.58 -17.81 7.00
CA LEU A 952 20.43 -18.70 6.90
C LEU A 952 20.46 -19.45 5.57
N ALA A 953 20.06 -20.71 5.60
CA ALA A 953 19.99 -21.54 4.39
C ALA A 953 18.72 -21.24 3.61
N ASP A 954 18.78 -20.17 2.82
CA ASP A 954 17.75 -19.69 1.93
C ASP A 954 18.27 -19.69 0.50
N PHE A 955 17.95 -20.70 -0.28
CA PHE A 955 18.42 -20.83 -1.66
C PHE A 955 17.48 -21.67 -2.52
N VAL A 956 17.66 -21.60 -3.83
CA VAL A 956 16.96 -22.41 -4.81
C VAL A 956 17.93 -23.27 -5.59
N VAL A 957 17.48 -24.46 -6.00
CA VAL A 957 18.18 -25.36 -6.91
C VAL A 957 17.43 -25.34 -8.24
N LEU A 958 18.07 -24.89 -9.30
CA LEU A 958 17.54 -24.78 -10.64
C LEU A 958 18.01 -25.94 -11.51
N ASP A 959 17.16 -26.40 -12.43
CA ASP A 959 17.54 -27.44 -13.41
C ASP A 959 18.49 -26.94 -14.49
N ALA A 960 18.55 -25.60 -14.71
CA ALA A 960 19.38 -24.97 -15.72
C ALA A 960 20.12 -23.71 -15.18
N ASN A 961 21.03 -23.15 -15.97
CA ASN A 961 21.88 -22.02 -15.57
C ASN A 961 21.26 -20.67 -15.91
N PRO A 962 20.85 -19.82 -14.93
CA PRO A 962 20.26 -18.51 -15.19
C PRO A 962 21.29 -17.47 -15.72
N LEU A 963 22.59 -17.72 -15.57
CA LEU A 963 23.61 -16.85 -16.15
C LEU A 963 23.76 -17.04 -17.68
N GLU A 964 23.32 -18.19 -18.22
CA GLU A 964 23.33 -18.45 -19.67
C GLU A 964 22.05 -17.92 -20.33
N ASP A 965 20.91 -18.10 -19.66
CA ASP A 965 19.62 -17.58 -20.03
C ASP A 965 18.83 -17.26 -18.76
N ILE A 966 18.48 -16.02 -18.58
CA ILE A 966 17.78 -15.55 -17.37
C ILE A 966 16.44 -16.27 -17.16
N HIS A 967 15.78 -16.76 -18.23
CA HIS A 967 14.55 -17.52 -18.12
C HIS A 967 14.72 -18.85 -17.37
N ASN A 968 15.95 -19.36 -17.29
CA ASN A 968 16.29 -20.52 -16.48
C ASN A 968 16.11 -20.30 -14.98
N SER A 969 15.99 -19.05 -14.52
CA SER A 969 15.62 -18.72 -13.14
C SER A 969 14.30 -19.37 -12.69
N ASN A 970 13.39 -19.66 -13.62
CA ASN A 970 12.11 -20.30 -13.41
C ASN A 970 12.18 -21.85 -13.32
N THR A 971 13.32 -22.47 -13.59
CA THR A 971 13.48 -23.95 -13.58
C THR A 971 13.71 -24.50 -12.17
N VAL A 972 12.90 -24.08 -11.20
CA VAL A 972 13.07 -24.38 -9.79
C VAL A 972 12.76 -25.84 -9.49
N ARG A 973 13.79 -26.61 -9.14
CA ARG A 973 13.70 -28.04 -8.74
C ARG A 973 13.45 -28.20 -7.24
N TYR A 974 14.24 -27.46 -6.43
CA TYR A 974 14.09 -27.45 -4.97
C TYR A 974 14.13 -26.02 -4.45
N VAL A 975 13.36 -25.78 -3.41
CA VAL A 975 13.40 -24.55 -2.61
C VAL A 975 13.90 -24.91 -1.23
N VAL A 976 14.86 -24.14 -0.74
CA VAL A 976 15.36 -24.24 0.63
C VAL A 976 15.14 -22.90 1.33
N LYS A 977 14.42 -22.94 2.43
CA LYS A 977 14.18 -21.75 3.27
C LYS A 977 14.31 -22.14 4.75
N ASN A 978 15.08 -21.38 5.51
CA ASN A 978 15.44 -21.77 6.89
C ASN A 978 15.96 -23.21 6.99
N GLY A 979 16.66 -23.72 5.95
CA GLY A 979 17.18 -25.08 5.92
C GLY A 979 16.17 -26.18 5.57
N GLU A 980 14.87 -25.96 5.65
CA GLU A 980 13.88 -26.92 5.17
C GLU A 980 13.89 -27.01 3.64
N VAL A 981 13.68 -28.21 3.10
CA VAL A 981 13.73 -28.48 1.65
C VAL A 981 12.37 -28.90 1.12
N TRP A 982 11.89 -28.21 0.10
CA TRP A 982 10.64 -28.51 -0.62
C TRP A 982 10.89 -28.83 -2.10
N ASN A 983 10.04 -29.64 -2.68
CA ASN A 983 9.94 -29.85 -4.12
C ASN A 983 9.38 -28.56 -4.77
N GLY A 984 10.09 -28.01 -5.75
CA GLY A 984 9.70 -26.75 -6.41
C GLY A 984 8.41 -26.85 -7.24
N ASP A 985 8.00 -28.05 -7.68
CA ASP A 985 6.81 -28.23 -8.50
C ASP A 985 5.51 -28.27 -7.71
N ASN A 986 5.48 -29.04 -6.60
CA ASN A 986 4.25 -29.32 -5.86
C ASN A 986 4.29 -28.87 -4.40
N MET A 987 5.44 -28.36 -3.95
CA MET A 987 5.68 -27.91 -2.59
C MET A 987 5.51 -29.01 -1.52
N ASP A 988 5.69 -30.28 -1.89
CA ASP A 988 5.88 -31.32 -0.90
C ASP A 988 7.20 -31.12 -0.17
N ARG A 989 7.17 -31.18 1.15
CA ARG A 989 8.41 -31.08 1.96
C ARG A 989 9.21 -32.38 1.84
N ILE A 990 10.50 -32.27 1.54
CA ILE A 990 11.44 -33.37 1.32
C ILE A 990 12.27 -33.61 2.59
N TRP A 991 12.67 -32.56 3.28
CA TRP A 991 13.50 -32.63 4.49
C TRP A 991 13.09 -31.50 5.47
N PRO A 992 13.16 -31.72 6.81
CA PRO A 992 13.71 -32.86 7.54
C PRO A 992 12.86 -34.13 7.50
N SER A 993 11.57 -34.00 7.45
CA SER A 993 10.62 -35.13 7.35
C SER A 993 9.71 -34.95 6.13
N PRO A 994 9.63 -35.93 5.23
CA PRO A 994 8.74 -35.85 4.08
C PRO A 994 7.29 -35.62 4.51
N ARG A 995 6.61 -34.72 3.81
CA ARG A 995 5.20 -34.37 4.04
C ARG A 995 4.58 -33.81 2.75
N THR A 996 3.45 -34.38 2.36
CA THR A 996 2.67 -33.82 1.26
C THR A 996 2.12 -32.44 1.65
N ARG A 997 2.11 -31.53 0.71
CA ARG A 997 1.49 -30.21 0.86
C ARG A 997 0.02 -30.38 1.29
N PRO A 998 -0.47 -29.59 2.26
CA PRO A 998 -1.91 -29.52 2.54
C PRO A 998 -2.66 -29.03 1.30
N LEU A 999 -3.90 -29.51 1.14
CA LEU A 999 -4.80 -29.01 0.10
C LEU A 999 -5.21 -27.56 0.43
N PHE A 1000 -5.34 -26.74 -0.59
CA PHE A 1000 -5.97 -25.44 -0.41
C PHE A 1000 -7.49 -25.59 -0.19
N PRO A 1001 -8.16 -24.64 0.48
CA PRO A 1001 -9.60 -24.72 0.69
C PRO A 1001 -10.40 -24.95 -0.59
N TRP A 1002 -10.00 -24.35 -1.69
CA TRP A 1002 -10.65 -24.51 -3.00
C TRP A 1002 -10.34 -25.84 -3.71
N GLU A 1003 -9.31 -26.58 -3.31
CA GLU A 1003 -9.02 -27.94 -3.79
C GLU A 1003 -9.81 -28.99 -3.03
N SER A 1004 -10.05 -28.78 -1.73
CA SER A 1004 -10.65 -29.80 -0.83
C SER A 1004 -12.11 -30.09 -1.13
N GLN A 1005 -12.85 -29.18 -1.76
CA GLN A 1005 -14.26 -29.30 -2.08
C GLN A 1005 -14.56 -30.05 -3.41
N GLY A 1006 -13.56 -30.64 -4.05
CA GLY A 1006 -13.72 -31.31 -5.33
C GLY A 1006 -14.09 -30.38 -6.48
N GLN A 1007 -14.00 -29.09 -6.27
CA GLN A 1007 -14.19 -28.06 -7.29
C GLN A 1007 -12.91 -27.73 -8.09
N MET A 1008 -12.00 -28.67 -8.26
CA MET A 1008 -11.27 -28.63 -9.50
C MET A 1008 -12.36 -28.80 -10.57
N LEU A 1009 -12.77 -27.69 -11.16
CA LEU A 1009 -13.36 -27.75 -12.49
C LEU A 1009 -12.40 -28.61 -13.26
N GLU A 1010 -12.78 -29.86 -13.54
CA GLU A 1010 -12.02 -30.75 -14.41
C GLU A 1010 -11.53 -29.87 -15.55
N PRO A 1011 -10.30 -30.03 -16.03
CA PRO A 1011 -9.89 -29.34 -17.23
C PRO A 1011 -10.99 -29.62 -18.22
N LEU A 1012 -11.82 -28.64 -18.52
CA LEU A 1012 -12.80 -28.71 -19.59
C LEU A 1012 -12.00 -29.28 -20.75
N ASN A 1013 -12.31 -30.53 -21.13
CA ASN A 1013 -11.77 -31.16 -22.28
C ASN A 1013 -12.02 -30.18 -23.44
N MET A 1014 -11.04 -29.32 -23.68
CA MET A 1014 -11.03 -28.42 -24.83
C MET A 1014 -10.65 -29.23 -26.07
N MET A 1015 -11.39 -30.31 -26.30
CA MET A 1015 -11.50 -30.94 -27.58
C MET A 1015 -12.86 -30.55 -28.13
N GLY A 1016 -12.87 -29.63 -29.05
CA GLY A 1016 -14.03 -29.34 -29.85
C GLY A 1016 -14.44 -27.86 -29.91
N HIS A 1017 -13.99 -27.28 -30.98
CA HIS A 1017 -14.38 -26.15 -31.78
C HIS A 1017 -13.58 -24.89 -31.58
#